data_9dee654c5e6b6886d18722bd11209186
#
_entry.id   9dee654c5e6b6886d18722bd11209186
#
_cell.length_a   1.000
_cell.length_b   1.000
_cell.length_c   1.000
_cell.angle_alpha   90.00
_cell.angle_beta   90.00
_cell.angle_gamma   90.00
#
_symmetry.space_group_name_H-M   'P 1'
#
loop_
_entity.id
_entity.type
_entity.pdbx_description
1 polymer ?
#
loop_
_entity_poly.entity_id
_entity_poly.type
_entity_poly.pdbx_seq_one_letter_code
_entity_poly.pdbx_strand_id
1 'polypeptide(L)'
;LRANGGFSVVQRRLDMTFLQSETESMNGTLYRRERLLLMPDLSKILIINKMRKTVLVWFTILVACIRLGAFSIDRMEPPFWYTGMKNTELQVMFHGEDLASSKFSMKSYPGVSVKEICRLDNPNYLVVYLNISESAEPGELSFEFRKDRKVLSRKLELRSRNAKPGAMGFSSADVLYLIMPDRFSNGNPDNDVLDGYAVDRNGGGRHGGDIQGIVDHLDYIDSLGVTAVWLNPVQFNKGGQSHGYAISDYYMVDPRLGSNEEYCSMIDIAHSKGIKVVMDMIFNHSGINHWWIEDIPSSDWFNQNWYAEQASERMRNPRNNQQSGWGRRNQINLPSSIEEFESLPQEEKDKIIAHSVKAPGTLVNTTHYKWVLMDPHAPDSEKDILVDGWFTAGMPDLNQRNRHLGKYLIQNSIWWIEYSRIDGIRMDTYPYADYDFMTEWCREIETEYPDFNIVGEGWYPRNSAAGWWQRNSSVNDSDSHLKTVMDFDLTFTAKREFLKESNTSEGSEAGLFKIYECLTQDFLIPDPDNVLVFLDNHDIARFMDEGDPIWKFKQGAAFLLTTRGIPQIYYGTEIAMAGPKSLRADFPGGWKEDKVNAFTPAGRSEYQNECWSYMSKLLNWRRSSNAVKAGKLIHYTPDNISKCYVYARTDGKDTVLVILNGSDTIRVLDETRFSEVIGNNTKGRDVVTEVDIDLTKPIIIPARAAYVLELGK
;
A
#
# COMPACT_ATOMS: atom_id res chain seq x y z
N LEU A 1 29.55 -41.10 3.54
CA LEU A 1 29.85 -42.04 2.43
C LEU A 1 29.54 -41.31 1.11
N ARG A 2 30.55 -41.28 0.27
CA ARG A 2 30.64 -40.68 -1.05
C ARG A 2 29.66 -41.29 -2.05
N ALA A 3 29.11 -40.49 -2.97
CA ALA A 3 29.15 -40.82 -4.39
C ALA A 3 28.85 -39.57 -5.27
N ASN A 4 29.73 -39.38 -6.22
CA ASN A 4 29.80 -38.40 -7.28
C ASN A 4 28.67 -38.57 -8.32
N GLY A 5 28.34 -37.48 -9.02
CA GLY A 5 27.59 -37.49 -10.26
C GLY A 5 27.51 -36.08 -10.87
N GLY A 6 28.54 -35.74 -11.66
CA GLY A 6 28.56 -34.52 -12.43
C GLY A 6 27.67 -34.61 -13.65
N PHE A 7 27.12 -33.45 -14.07
CA PHE A 7 26.64 -33.25 -15.42
C PHE A 7 27.15 -31.94 -16.00
N SER A 8 27.64 -32.05 -17.21
CA SER A 8 28.41 -31.11 -17.99
C SER A 8 27.52 -30.00 -18.57
N VAL A 9 28.10 -28.81 -18.57
CA VAL A 9 27.66 -27.61 -19.34
C VAL A 9 27.94 -27.85 -20.81
N VAL A 10 26.94 -27.68 -21.66
CA VAL A 10 27.10 -27.48 -23.11
C VAL A 10 26.85 -26.03 -23.44
N GLN A 11 27.96 -25.39 -23.73
CA GLN A 11 28.03 -24.02 -24.25
C GLN A 11 27.90 -24.08 -25.77
N ARG A 12 26.87 -23.45 -26.35
CA ARG A 12 26.82 -23.17 -27.80
C ARG A 12 27.07 -21.70 -28.04
N ARG A 13 28.26 -21.45 -28.62
CA ARG A 13 28.59 -20.23 -29.37
C ARG A 13 27.85 -20.26 -30.69
N LEU A 14 27.30 -19.14 -31.10
CA LEU A 14 26.94 -18.88 -32.47
C LEU A 14 27.85 -17.73 -32.98
N ASP A 15 28.64 -18.11 -33.96
CA ASP A 15 29.52 -17.22 -34.73
C ASP A 15 28.70 -16.34 -35.68
N MET A 16 29.00 -15.04 -35.70
CA MET A 16 28.60 -14.16 -36.79
C MET A 16 29.75 -14.05 -37.79
N THR A 17 29.55 -14.54 -38.98
CA THR A 17 30.47 -14.36 -40.10
C THR A 17 30.01 -13.21 -40.97
N PHE A 18 30.98 -12.38 -41.29
CA PHE A 18 31.05 -11.29 -42.26
C PHE A 18 30.55 -11.67 -43.64
N LEU A 19 29.95 -10.71 -44.34
CA LEU A 19 29.97 -10.65 -45.79
C LEU A 19 30.30 -9.21 -46.22
N GLN A 20 31.57 -9.06 -46.67
CA GLN A 20 32.01 -8.01 -47.61
C GLN A 20 31.82 -8.54 -49.05
N SER A 21 31.36 -7.70 -49.96
CA SER A 21 31.59 -7.80 -51.38
C SER A 21 31.61 -6.37 -51.94
N GLU A 22 32.72 -5.89 -52.22
CA GLU A 22 33.41 -5.79 -53.52
C GLU A 22 32.75 -4.79 -54.47
N THR A 23 33.47 -3.69 -54.63
CA THR A 23 33.34 -2.72 -55.73
C THR A 23 34.25 -3.11 -56.84
N GLU A 24 33.71 -3.28 -58.03
CA GLU A 24 34.51 -3.26 -59.26
C GLU A 24 34.25 -2.02 -60.13
N SER A 25 35.36 -1.52 -60.63
CA SER A 25 35.55 -0.36 -61.47
C SER A 25 35.10 -0.63 -62.89
N MET A 26 34.66 0.41 -63.61
CA MET A 26 34.96 0.54 -65.02
C MET A 26 35.17 1.97 -65.47
N ASN A 27 36.28 2.12 -66.13
CA ASN A 27 36.77 3.30 -66.84
C ASN A 27 35.91 3.69 -68.04
N GLY A 28 35.97 4.96 -68.41
CA GLY A 28 35.62 5.37 -69.75
C GLY A 28 35.48 6.88 -70.00
N THR A 29 36.59 7.51 -70.22
CA THR A 29 36.96 8.51 -71.26
C THR A 29 36.04 9.68 -71.65
N LEU A 30 36.62 10.86 -71.43
CA LEU A 30 36.63 12.10 -72.29
C LEU A 30 35.29 12.69 -72.78
N TYR A 31 35.03 13.93 -72.37
CA TYR A 31 34.92 15.08 -73.28
C TYR A 31 35.09 16.40 -72.53
N ARG A 32 36.13 17.18 -72.97
CA ARG A 32 36.35 18.59 -72.67
C ARG A 32 35.23 19.40 -73.33
N ARG A 33 34.63 20.31 -72.57
CA ARG A 33 34.21 21.61 -73.13
C ARG A 33 34.16 22.64 -71.98
N GLU A 34 34.87 23.69 -72.19
CA GLU A 34 34.95 24.93 -71.40
C GLU A 34 33.59 25.57 -71.18
N ARG A 35 33.32 26.03 -69.98
CA ARG A 35 32.59 27.27 -69.74
C ARG A 35 33.15 27.96 -68.52
N LEU A 36 33.85 29.07 -68.78
CA LEU A 36 33.94 30.15 -67.80
C LEU A 36 32.58 30.51 -67.33
N LEU A 37 32.38 30.77 -66.01
CA LEU A 37 31.82 32.03 -65.55
C LEU A 37 31.34 31.94 -64.11
N LEU A 38 31.65 33.03 -63.44
CA LEU A 38 31.04 33.60 -62.23
C LEU A 38 31.42 32.92 -60.91
N MET A 39 32.54 33.39 -60.34
CA MET A 39 32.69 33.47 -58.91
C MET A 39 31.61 34.42 -58.35
N PRO A 40 30.71 33.97 -57.46
CA PRO A 40 29.86 34.90 -56.72
C PRO A 40 30.70 35.72 -55.77
N ASP A 41 30.47 37.00 -55.78
CA ASP A 41 31.07 38.02 -54.95
C ASP A 41 31.12 37.59 -53.46
N LEU A 42 32.27 37.18 -53.00
CA LEU A 42 32.49 36.72 -51.59
C LEU A 42 32.03 37.75 -50.56
N SER A 43 31.94 39.03 -50.94
CA SER A 43 31.41 40.09 -50.10
C SER A 43 29.91 39.96 -49.83
N LYS A 44 29.13 39.50 -50.83
CA LYS A 44 27.69 39.28 -50.69
C LYS A 44 27.37 38.03 -49.88
N ILE A 45 28.19 36.96 -50.00
CA ILE A 45 28.06 35.76 -49.16
C ILE A 45 28.38 36.06 -47.70
N LEU A 46 29.38 36.90 -47.43
CA LEU A 46 29.73 37.30 -46.07
C LEU A 46 28.64 38.16 -45.42
N ILE A 47 28.01 39.06 -46.17
CA ILE A 47 26.90 39.89 -45.72
C ILE A 47 25.65 39.05 -45.44
N ILE A 48 25.30 38.10 -46.32
CA ILE A 48 24.16 37.18 -46.12
C ILE A 48 24.38 36.28 -44.92
N ASN A 49 25.59 35.73 -44.71
CA ASN A 49 25.92 34.92 -43.53
C ASN A 49 25.92 35.75 -42.23
N LYS A 50 26.35 36.99 -42.28
CA LYS A 50 26.28 37.92 -41.12
C LYS A 50 24.84 38.29 -40.78
N MET A 51 23.99 38.58 -41.79
CA MET A 51 22.58 38.80 -41.60
C MET A 51 21.85 37.55 -41.09
N ARG A 52 22.14 36.35 -41.63
CA ARG A 52 21.57 35.08 -41.11
C ARG A 52 21.96 34.84 -39.64
N LYS A 53 23.23 35.06 -39.25
CA LYS A 53 23.62 34.95 -37.84
C LYS A 53 22.94 35.98 -36.97
N THR A 54 22.79 37.23 -37.41
CA THR A 54 22.10 38.28 -36.66
C THR A 54 20.59 37.97 -36.53
N VAL A 55 19.95 37.54 -37.59
CA VAL A 55 18.53 37.10 -37.57
C VAL A 55 18.35 35.88 -36.67
N LEU A 56 19.28 34.90 -36.70
CA LEU A 56 19.24 33.73 -35.85
C LEU A 56 19.40 34.11 -34.36
N VAL A 57 20.33 35.04 -34.06
CA VAL A 57 20.52 35.56 -32.71
C VAL A 57 19.29 36.32 -32.23
N TRP A 58 18.69 37.18 -33.06
CA TRP A 58 17.44 37.88 -32.73
C TRP A 58 16.26 36.92 -32.61
N PHE A 59 16.19 35.88 -33.46
CA PHE A 59 15.18 34.84 -33.33
C PHE A 59 15.37 33.99 -32.08
N THR A 60 16.63 33.68 -31.70
CA THR A 60 16.94 32.97 -30.45
C THR A 60 16.66 33.83 -29.20
N ILE A 61 16.96 35.15 -29.28
CA ILE A 61 16.60 36.09 -28.21
C ILE A 61 15.06 36.29 -28.15
N LEU A 62 14.38 36.35 -29.28
CA LEU A 62 12.92 36.46 -29.34
C LEU A 62 12.26 35.18 -28.83
N VAL A 63 12.78 34.00 -29.15
CA VAL A 63 12.30 32.72 -28.64
C VAL A 63 12.66 32.54 -27.15
N ALA A 64 13.81 33.07 -26.70
CA ALA A 64 14.15 33.12 -25.28
C ALA A 64 13.28 34.13 -24.51
N CYS A 65 12.90 35.28 -25.13
CA CYS A 65 11.96 36.24 -24.55
C CYS A 65 10.49 35.75 -24.56
N ILE A 66 10.12 34.78 -25.44
CA ILE A 66 8.79 34.18 -25.47
C ILE A 66 8.65 33.07 -24.42
N ARG A 67 9.74 32.62 -23.81
CA ARG A 67 9.75 31.77 -22.60
C ARG A 67 9.78 32.56 -21.27
N LEU A 68 9.35 33.80 -21.25
CA LEU A 68 8.87 34.43 -20.04
C LEU A 68 7.53 33.77 -19.73
N GLY A 69 7.55 32.84 -18.78
CA GLY A 69 6.39 32.05 -18.36
C GLY A 69 5.17 32.96 -18.17
N ALA A 70 4.08 32.59 -18.77
CA ALA A 70 2.86 33.41 -18.68
C ALA A 70 2.26 33.15 -17.29
N PHE A 71 2.25 34.15 -16.40
CA PHE A 71 1.52 34.11 -15.15
C PHE A 71 0.23 33.30 -15.28
N SER A 72 0.11 32.17 -14.58
CA SER A 72 -0.95 31.18 -14.69
C SER A 72 -1.37 30.66 -13.31
N ILE A 73 -2.48 29.95 -13.28
CA ILE A 73 -2.89 29.11 -12.17
C ILE A 73 -3.27 27.77 -12.79
N ASP A 74 -2.48 26.75 -12.54
CA ASP A 74 -2.63 25.45 -13.17
C ASP A 74 -3.36 24.48 -12.25
N ARG A 75 -3.07 24.54 -10.92
CA ARG A 75 -3.70 23.69 -9.90
C ARG A 75 -4.22 24.50 -8.73
N MET A 76 -5.25 23.95 -8.06
CA MET A 76 -5.79 24.40 -6.79
C MET A 76 -6.21 23.15 -6.01
N GLU A 77 -5.66 22.96 -4.82
CA GLU A 77 -5.93 21.79 -3.99
C GLU A 77 -6.21 22.19 -2.53
N PRO A 78 -7.26 21.62 -1.90
CA PRO A 78 -8.18 20.59 -2.45
C PRO A 78 -9.06 21.16 -3.58
N PRO A 79 -9.63 20.28 -4.45
CA PRO A 79 -10.50 20.70 -5.57
C PRO A 79 -11.78 21.40 -5.13
N PHE A 80 -12.31 21.03 -3.97
CA PHE A 80 -13.45 21.62 -3.25
C PHE A 80 -13.36 21.26 -1.77
N TRP A 81 -14.17 21.89 -0.94
CA TRP A 81 -14.19 21.61 0.51
C TRP A 81 -15.61 21.58 1.06
N TYR A 82 -15.74 21.42 2.38
CA TYR A 82 -17.03 21.26 3.04
C TYR A 82 -17.23 22.31 4.14
N THR A 83 -18.48 22.69 4.36
CA THR A 83 -18.90 23.47 5.53
C THR A 83 -19.20 22.55 6.71
N GLY A 84 -19.20 23.10 7.93
CA GLY A 84 -19.57 22.34 9.14
C GLY A 84 -18.52 21.32 9.60
N MET A 85 -17.26 21.49 9.19
CA MET A 85 -16.13 20.72 9.72
C MET A 85 -15.76 21.21 11.12
N LYS A 86 -15.41 20.27 12.04
CA LYS A 86 -14.95 20.63 13.40
C LYS A 86 -13.66 21.41 13.37
N ASN A 87 -12.71 21.03 12.52
CA ASN A 87 -11.54 21.84 12.24
C ASN A 87 -11.93 22.91 11.22
N THR A 88 -12.00 24.16 11.68
CA THR A 88 -12.41 25.30 10.85
C THR A 88 -11.32 25.81 9.92
N GLU A 89 -10.08 25.33 10.05
CA GLU A 89 -8.96 25.78 9.22
C GLU A 89 -8.84 24.97 7.95
N LEU A 90 -8.94 25.64 6.81
CA LEU A 90 -8.68 25.07 5.49
C LEU A 90 -7.41 25.66 4.89
N GLN A 91 -6.46 24.80 4.50
CA GLN A 91 -5.36 25.16 3.62
C GLN A 91 -5.76 24.97 2.17
N VAL A 92 -5.57 25.99 1.34
CA VAL A 92 -5.70 25.91 -0.12
C VAL A 92 -4.34 26.15 -0.75
N MET A 93 -3.81 25.18 -1.44
CA MET A 93 -2.56 25.31 -2.19
C MET A 93 -2.86 25.61 -3.65
N PHE A 94 -2.21 26.65 -4.17
CA PHE A 94 -2.27 27.06 -5.56
C PHE A 94 -0.90 26.87 -6.21
N HIS A 95 -0.88 26.35 -7.42
CA HIS A 95 0.31 26.22 -8.25
C HIS A 95 0.07 26.83 -9.62
N GLY A 96 1.08 27.50 -10.14
CA GLY A 96 1.11 28.09 -11.47
C GLY A 96 2.28 29.04 -11.63
N GLU A 97 2.64 29.35 -12.86
CA GLU A 97 3.83 30.12 -13.19
C GLU A 97 3.87 31.48 -12.47
N ASP A 98 4.91 31.69 -11.65
CA ASP A 98 5.21 32.93 -10.91
C ASP A 98 4.05 33.46 -10.07
N LEU A 99 3.28 32.54 -9.50
CA LEU A 99 2.03 32.84 -8.77
C LEU A 99 2.30 33.58 -7.45
N ALA A 100 3.39 33.24 -6.75
CA ALA A 100 3.73 33.86 -5.47
C ALA A 100 4.00 35.37 -5.57
N SER A 101 4.42 35.87 -6.73
CA SER A 101 4.65 37.30 -6.96
C SER A 101 3.36 38.11 -7.09
N SER A 102 2.21 37.44 -7.23
CA SER A 102 0.91 38.11 -7.39
C SER A 102 0.37 38.63 -6.06
N LYS A 103 -0.54 39.63 -6.18
CA LYS A 103 -1.37 40.09 -5.07
C LYS A 103 -2.61 39.19 -5.02
N PHE A 104 -2.73 38.40 -3.96
CA PHE A 104 -3.91 37.60 -3.67
C PHE A 104 -4.99 38.41 -3.00
N SER A 105 -6.25 38.15 -3.33
CA SER A 105 -7.44 38.62 -2.61
C SER A 105 -8.58 37.58 -2.75
N MET A 106 -9.42 37.53 -1.73
CA MET A 106 -10.65 36.75 -1.73
C MET A 106 -11.84 37.69 -1.68
N LYS A 107 -12.87 37.45 -2.49
CA LYS A 107 -14.16 38.18 -2.33
C LYS A 107 -14.76 37.83 -0.98
N SER A 108 -15.35 38.85 -0.33
CA SER A 108 -16.02 38.63 0.95
C SER A 108 -17.07 37.53 0.83
N TYR A 109 -17.02 36.56 1.76
CA TYR A 109 -17.98 35.49 1.87
C TYR A 109 -18.41 35.32 3.33
N PRO A 110 -19.73 35.22 3.63
CA PRO A 110 -20.20 35.09 5.02
C PRO A 110 -19.61 33.84 5.70
N GLY A 111 -19.07 34.02 6.89
CA GLY A 111 -18.48 32.92 7.66
C GLY A 111 -17.10 32.46 7.19
N VAL A 112 -16.51 33.08 6.17
CA VAL A 112 -15.16 32.71 5.70
C VAL A 112 -14.21 33.89 5.72
N SER A 113 -13.02 33.73 6.27
CA SER A 113 -11.97 34.75 6.30
C SER A 113 -10.60 34.16 5.93
N VAL A 114 -9.75 35.00 5.36
CA VAL A 114 -8.35 34.68 5.11
C VAL A 114 -7.59 34.82 6.43
N LYS A 115 -6.95 33.74 6.90
CA LYS A 115 -6.13 33.71 8.11
C LYS A 115 -4.67 34.05 7.82
N GLU A 116 -4.11 33.43 6.77
CA GLU A 116 -2.69 33.57 6.42
C GLU A 116 -2.50 33.37 4.92
N ILE A 117 -1.49 34.05 4.35
CA ILE A 117 -1.06 33.86 2.96
C ILE A 117 0.44 33.57 2.98
N CYS A 118 0.82 32.36 2.57
CA CYS A 118 2.20 31.90 2.55
C CYS A 118 2.71 31.76 1.12
N ARG A 119 3.87 32.35 0.87
CA ARG A 119 4.62 32.19 -0.36
C ARG A 119 5.73 31.18 -0.08
N LEU A 120 5.75 30.09 -0.83
CA LEU A 120 6.78 29.08 -0.65
C LEU A 120 8.09 29.52 -1.30
N ASP A 121 9.16 28.75 -1.08
CA ASP A 121 10.48 29.04 -1.68
C ASP A 121 10.40 29.05 -3.20
N ASN A 122 9.61 28.15 -3.77
CA ASN A 122 9.32 28.14 -5.19
C ASN A 122 8.27 29.22 -5.53
N PRO A 123 8.59 30.20 -6.40
CA PRO A 123 7.67 31.27 -6.75
C PRO A 123 6.39 30.83 -7.47
N ASN A 124 6.30 29.58 -7.87
CA ASN A 124 5.12 29.00 -8.51
C ASN A 124 4.03 28.60 -7.51
N TYR A 125 4.31 28.63 -6.19
CA TYR A 125 3.39 28.18 -5.17
C TYR A 125 2.92 29.30 -4.26
N LEU A 126 1.62 29.30 -4.00
CA LEU A 126 0.99 30.13 -2.98
C LEU A 126 0.05 29.26 -2.13
N VAL A 127 0.23 29.30 -0.81
CA VAL A 127 -0.64 28.60 0.15
C VAL A 127 -1.47 29.63 0.90
N VAL A 128 -2.77 29.42 0.97
CA VAL A 128 -3.70 30.29 1.68
C VAL A 128 -4.42 29.50 2.76
N TYR A 129 -4.33 29.98 3.99
CA TYR A 129 -5.12 29.44 5.10
C TYR A 129 -6.39 30.26 5.25
N LEU A 130 -7.52 29.57 5.26
CA LEU A 130 -8.85 30.12 5.47
C LEU A 130 -9.35 29.66 6.84
N ASN A 131 -10.17 30.49 7.47
CA ASN A 131 -11.01 30.08 8.58
C ASN A 131 -12.45 30.00 8.06
N ILE A 132 -13.06 28.80 8.13
CA ILE A 132 -14.44 28.54 7.74
C ILE A 132 -15.23 28.31 9.02
N SER A 133 -16.04 29.27 9.42
CA SER A 133 -16.81 29.16 10.64
C SER A 133 -17.98 28.19 10.49
N GLU A 134 -18.55 27.75 11.62
CA GLU A 134 -19.76 26.91 11.65
C GLU A 134 -20.98 27.56 10.96
N SER A 135 -21.00 28.90 10.88
CA SER A 135 -22.06 29.64 10.21
C SER A 135 -21.87 29.84 8.69
N ALA A 136 -20.79 29.28 8.13
CA ALA A 136 -20.58 29.35 6.69
C ALA A 136 -21.55 28.39 5.96
N GLU A 137 -22.25 28.96 4.99
CA GLU A 137 -23.17 28.21 4.15
C GLU A 137 -22.44 27.64 2.92
N PRO A 138 -22.94 26.55 2.30
CA PRO A 138 -22.43 26.06 1.04
C PRO A 138 -22.51 27.10 -0.07
N GLY A 139 -21.53 27.11 -0.96
CA GLY A 139 -21.47 28.04 -2.07
C GLY A 139 -20.05 28.13 -2.67
N GLU A 140 -19.73 29.25 -3.29
CA GLU A 140 -18.52 29.37 -4.10
C GLU A 140 -17.64 30.54 -3.60
N LEU A 141 -16.45 30.21 -3.10
CA LEU A 141 -15.40 31.15 -2.76
C LEU A 141 -14.72 31.62 -4.04
N SER A 142 -14.50 32.91 -4.18
CA SER A 142 -13.83 33.49 -5.36
C SER A 142 -12.52 34.14 -4.96
N PHE A 143 -11.44 33.65 -5.58
CA PHE A 143 -10.07 34.13 -5.39
C PHE A 143 -9.61 34.91 -6.61
N GLU A 144 -8.90 36.02 -6.38
CA GLU A 144 -8.27 36.82 -7.42
C GLU A 144 -6.77 36.96 -7.16
N PHE A 145 -6.01 36.80 -8.23
CA PHE A 145 -4.56 36.92 -8.27
C PHE A 145 -4.22 38.02 -9.28
N ARG A 146 -3.63 39.09 -8.82
CA ARG A 146 -3.31 40.26 -9.63
C ARG A 146 -1.80 40.44 -9.74
N LYS A 147 -1.30 40.45 -10.96
CA LYS A 147 0.06 40.83 -11.28
C LYS A 147 0.06 41.83 -12.45
N ASP A 148 0.65 42.98 -12.23
CA ASP A 148 0.63 44.09 -13.19
C ASP A 148 -0.81 44.43 -13.69
N ARG A 149 -1.05 44.23 -14.98
CA ARG A 149 -2.38 44.46 -15.60
C ARG A 149 -3.19 43.16 -15.73
N LYS A 150 -2.61 42.01 -15.41
CA LYS A 150 -3.27 40.69 -15.52
C LYS A 150 -3.96 40.34 -14.21
N VAL A 151 -5.18 39.85 -14.31
CA VAL A 151 -5.97 39.30 -13.20
C VAL A 151 -6.39 37.90 -13.56
N LEU A 152 -6.07 36.95 -12.72
CA LEU A 152 -6.55 35.59 -12.80
C LEU A 152 -7.53 35.33 -11.67
N SER A 153 -8.49 34.47 -11.89
CA SER A 153 -9.45 34.07 -10.86
C SER A 153 -9.56 32.53 -10.79
N ARG A 154 -9.85 32.06 -9.58
CA ARG A 154 -10.23 30.67 -9.31
C ARG A 154 -11.40 30.66 -8.34
N LYS A 155 -12.19 29.60 -8.39
CA LYS A 155 -13.33 29.39 -7.53
C LYS A 155 -13.16 28.07 -6.81
N LEU A 156 -13.40 28.07 -5.51
CA LEU A 156 -13.44 26.87 -4.66
C LEU A 156 -14.90 26.67 -4.22
N GLU A 157 -15.45 25.54 -4.55
CA GLU A 157 -16.78 25.15 -4.10
C GLU A 157 -16.73 24.71 -2.62
N LEU A 158 -17.59 25.27 -1.79
CA LEU A 158 -17.92 24.78 -0.46
C LEU A 158 -19.21 23.97 -0.55
N ARG A 159 -19.13 22.71 -0.22
CA ARG A 159 -20.26 21.78 -0.25
C ARG A 159 -20.84 21.56 1.14
N SER A 160 -22.11 21.18 1.19
CA SER A 160 -22.64 20.53 2.39
C SER A 160 -21.98 19.15 2.59
N ARG A 161 -21.80 18.75 3.83
CA ARG A 161 -21.40 17.38 4.16
C ARG A 161 -22.45 16.40 3.64
N ASN A 162 -22.00 15.21 3.26
CA ASN A 162 -22.91 14.18 2.75
C ASN A 162 -23.83 13.67 3.87
N ALA A 163 -25.15 13.66 3.60
CA ALA A 163 -26.15 13.16 4.55
C ALA A 163 -26.25 11.63 4.57
N LYS A 164 -25.69 10.94 3.57
CA LYS A 164 -25.69 9.47 3.53
C LYS A 164 -24.68 8.91 4.53
N PRO A 165 -24.91 7.69 5.07
CA PRO A 165 -23.93 7.02 5.92
C PRO A 165 -22.58 6.85 5.24
N GLY A 166 -21.52 7.02 5.99
CA GLY A 166 -20.13 6.83 5.64
C GLY A 166 -19.26 7.06 6.86
N ALA A 167 -17.96 6.83 6.77
CA ALA A 167 -17.03 6.93 7.89
C ALA A 167 -17.44 6.02 9.08
N MET A 168 -18.04 4.87 8.78
CA MET A 168 -18.64 3.97 9.80
C MET A 168 -17.59 3.24 10.64
N GLY A 169 -16.31 3.27 10.23
CA GLY A 169 -15.26 2.49 10.85
C GLY A 169 -15.42 0.98 10.59
N PHE A 170 -14.38 0.23 10.91
CA PHE A 170 -14.39 -1.24 10.91
C PHE A 170 -13.82 -1.75 12.24
N SER A 171 -14.17 -2.97 12.62
CA SER A 171 -13.80 -3.56 13.91
C SER A 171 -13.71 -5.07 13.81
N SER A 172 -13.50 -5.76 14.93
CA SER A 172 -13.58 -7.24 15.01
C SER A 172 -14.94 -7.82 14.56
N ALA A 173 -15.97 -6.99 14.42
CA ALA A 173 -17.25 -7.41 13.83
C ALA A 173 -17.16 -7.61 12.30
N ASP A 174 -16.16 -7.01 11.67
CA ASP A 174 -15.97 -7.05 10.23
C ASP A 174 -14.97 -8.13 9.81
N VAL A 175 -14.96 -8.42 8.51
CA VAL A 175 -13.93 -9.19 7.80
C VAL A 175 -13.55 -8.42 6.56
N LEU A 176 -12.27 -8.05 6.46
CA LEU A 176 -11.73 -7.30 5.34
C LEU A 176 -11.32 -8.24 4.21
N TYR A 177 -11.79 -7.98 3.00
CA TYR A 177 -11.36 -8.67 1.79
C TYR A 177 -10.42 -7.77 0.99
N LEU A 178 -9.13 -8.07 1.04
CA LEU A 178 -8.09 -7.31 0.36
C LEU A 178 -8.09 -7.63 -1.13
N ILE A 179 -8.27 -6.60 -1.95
CA ILE A 179 -8.27 -6.69 -3.40
C ILE A 179 -7.12 -5.86 -3.97
N MET A 180 -6.35 -6.45 -4.86
CA MET A 180 -5.47 -5.73 -5.76
C MET A 180 -6.25 -5.46 -7.06
N PRO A 181 -6.76 -4.21 -7.30
CA PRO A 181 -7.68 -3.93 -8.41
C PRO A 181 -7.15 -4.42 -9.76
N ASP A 182 -5.90 -4.10 -10.08
CA ASP A 182 -5.22 -4.48 -11.32
C ASP A 182 -5.17 -6.00 -11.60
N ARG A 183 -5.39 -6.84 -10.58
CA ARG A 183 -5.27 -8.31 -10.65
C ARG A 183 -6.58 -9.04 -10.39
N PHE A 184 -7.66 -8.31 -10.13
CA PHE A 184 -8.92 -8.93 -9.73
C PHE A 184 -9.84 -9.20 -10.93
N SER A 185 -10.23 -8.15 -11.66
CA SER A 185 -11.06 -8.30 -12.86
C SER A 185 -10.99 -7.04 -13.72
N ASN A 186 -10.96 -7.22 -15.04
CA ASN A 186 -11.06 -6.15 -16.04
C ASN A 186 -12.53 -6.01 -16.49
N GLY A 187 -13.21 -4.98 -15.96
CA GLY A 187 -14.61 -4.67 -16.30
C GLY A 187 -14.72 -3.65 -17.44
N ASN A 188 -13.68 -2.82 -17.66
CA ASN A 188 -13.66 -1.77 -18.66
C ASN A 188 -12.35 -1.78 -19.47
N PRO A 189 -12.24 -2.59 -20.55
CA PRO A 189 -11.02 -2.62 -21.37
C PRO A 189 -10.65 -1.30 -22.06
N ASP A 190 -11.56 -0.34 -22.12
CA ASP A 190 -11.31 0.95 -22.76
C ASP A 190 -10.35 1.84 -21.94
N ASN A 191 -10.15 1.56 -20.65
CA ASN A 191 -9.22 2.28 -19.79
C ASN A 191 -7.81 1.65 -19.68
N ASP A 192 -7.58 0.51 -20.34
CA ASP A 192 -6.35 -0.29 -20.24
C ASP A 192 -5.09 0.44 -20.72
N VAL A 193 -5.24 1.42 -21.61
CA VAL A 193 -4.12 2.13 -22.23
C VAL A 193 -4.15 3.60 -21.87
N LEU A 194 -3.10 4.07 -21.19
CA LEU A 194 -2.89 5.47 -20.86
C LEU A 194 -1.43 5.86 -21.14
N ASP A 195 -1.21 6.99 -21.81
CA ASP A 195 0.13 7.60 -22.04
C ASP A 195 1.18 6.61 -22.62
N GLY A 196 0.73 5.66 -23.46
CA GLY A 196 1.58 4.66 -24.09
C GLY A 196 1.92 3.44 -23.20
N TYR A 197 1.44 3.37 -21.97
CA TYR A 197 1.50 2.16 -21.15
C TYR A 197 0.35 1.23 -21.55
N ALA A 198 0.70 0.08 -22.12
CA ALA A 198 -0.25 -0.98 -22.44
C ALA A 198 -0.27 -2.04 -21.34
N VAL A 199 -1.41 -2.71 -21.24
CA VAL A 199 -1.56 -3.91 -20.41
C VAL A 199 -0.69 -5.05 -20.95
N ASP A 200 0.01 -5.76 -20.07
CA ASP A 200 0.76 -6.98 -20.39
C ASP A 200 0.61 -8.01 -19.25
N ARG A 201 -0.37 -8.88 -19.38
CA ARG A 201 -0.65 -9.96 -18.41
C ARG A 201 0.46 -11.02 -18.29
N ASN A 202 1.43 -11.03 -19.21
CA ASN A 202 2.59 -11.93 -19.13
C ASN A 202 3.78 -11.30 -18.40
N GLY A 203 3.70 -10.00 -18.11
CA GLY A 203 4.75 -9.22 -17.48
C GLY A 203 4.51 -8.91 -16.02
N GLY A 204 5.42 -8.14 -15.43
CA GLY A 204 5.25 -7.59 -14.07
C GLY A 204 4.51 -6.24 -14.04
N GLY A 205 4.04 -5.75 -15.18
CA GLY A 205 3.32 -4.50 -15.33
C GLY A 205 1.85 -4.59 -14.95
N ARG A 206 1.04 -3.70 -15.53
CA ARG A 206 -0.40 -3.70 -15.34
C ARG A 206 -1.07 -4.80 -16.16
N HIS A 207 -2.11 -5.41 -15.56
CA HIS A 207 -2.93 -6.46 -16.18
C HIS A 207 -4.33 -5.98 -16.61
N GLY A 208 -4.73 -4.76 -16.19
CA GLY A 208 -5.96 -4.12 -16.64
C GLY A 208 -7.18 -4.36 -15.77
N GLY A 209 -7.03 -4.94 -14.59
CA GLY A 209 -8.13 -4.98 -13.62
C GLY A 209 -8.46 -3.58 -13.12
N ASP A 210 -9.75 -3.30 -12.83
CA ASP A 210 -10.27 -1.96 -12.59
C ASP A 210 -11.45 -1.93 -11.59
N ILE A 211 -11.96 -0.73 -11.30
CA ILE A 211 -13.09 -0.49 -10.41
C ILE A 211 -14.37 -1.12 -10.96
N GLN A 212 -14.58 -1.08 -12.28
CA GLN A 212 -15.77 -1.69 -12.89
C GLN A 212 -15.74 -3.21 -12.71
N GLY A 213 -14.57 -3.85 -12.85
CA GLY A 213 -14.41 -5.28 -12.60
C GLY A 213 -14.69 -5.67 -11.15
N ILE A 214 -14.39 -4.79 -10.18
CA ILE A 214 -14.79 -4.99 -8.79
C ILE A 214 -16.31 -4.90 -8.66
N VAL A 215 -16.94 -3.88 -9.25
CA VAL A 215 -18.40 -3.70 -9.25
C VAL A 215 -19.12 -4.93 -9.81
N ASP A 216 -18.64 -5.45 -10.93
CA ASP A 216 -19.22 -6.63 -11.59
C ASP A 216 -19.20 -7.89 -10.71
N HIS A 217 -18.32 -7.92 -9.69
CA HIS A 217 -18.16 -9.06 -8.78
C HIS A 217 -18.53 -8.78 -7.32
N LEU A 218 -19.20 -7.65 -7.01
CA LEU A 218 -19.65 -7.38 -5.66
C LEU A 218 -20.69 -8.41 -5.16
N ASP A 219 -21.47 -9.04 -6.04
CA ASP A 219 -22.38 -10.14 -5.68
C ASP A 219 -21.60 -11.39 -5.26
N TYR A 220 -20.46 -11.69 -5.90
CA TYR A 220 -19.58 -12.78 -5.49
C TYR A 220 -19.01 -12.50 -4.08
N ILE A 221 -18.52 -11.28 -3.85
CA ILE A 221 -17.95 -10.84 -2.58
C ILE A 221 -18.99 -10.91 -1.46
N ASP A 222 -20.22 -10.44 -1.69
CA ASP A 222 -21.31 -10.53 -0.72
C ASP A 222 -21.71 -11.98 -0.43
N SER A 223 -21.82 -12.83 -1.47
CA SER A 223 -22.15 -14.25 -1.32
C SER A 223 -21.09 -15.03 -0.54
N LEU A 224 -19.82 -14.61 -0.63
CA LEU A 224 -18.74 -15.16 0.19
C LEU A 224 -18.98 -14.88 1.68
N GLY A 225 -19.51 -13.71 2.02
CA GLY A 225 -19.88 -13.34 3.39
C GLY A 225 -18.94 -12.34 4.06
N VAL A 226 -18.05 -11.69 3.33
CA VAL A 226 -17.20 -10.58 3.87
C VAL A 226 -18.04 -9.32 4.10
N THR A 227 -17.58 -8.43 4.97
CA THR A 227 -18.32 -7.23 5.37
C THR A 227 -17.59 -5.93 5.04
N ALA A 228 -16.36 -6.02 4.58
CA ALA A 228 -15.58 -4.88 4.12
C ALA A 228 -14.64 -5.28 3.00
N VAL A 229 -14.38 -4.38 2.07
CA VAL A 229 -13.32 -4.50 1.06
C VAL A 229 -12.21 -3.50 1.35
N TRP A 230 -10.96 -3.95 1.27
CA TRP A 230 -9.78 -3.09 1.29
C TRP A 230 -9.13 -3.18 -0.09
N LEU A 231 -9.06 -2.04 -0.80
CA LEU A 231 -8.42 -1.96 -2.11
C LEU A 231 -6.99 -1.45 -1.95
N ASN A 232 -6.01 -2.09 -2.63
CA ASN A 232 -4.72 -1.48 -2.86
C ASN A 232 -4.89 -0.06 -3.43
N PRO A 233 -3.88 0.83 -3.33
CA PRO A 233 -4.05 2.24 -3.64
C PRO A 233 -4.68 2.47 -5.01
N VAL A 234 -5.79 3.23 -5.00
CA VAL A 234 -6.52 3.62 -6.21
C VAL A 234 -6.11 4.99 -6.75
N GLN A 235 -5.34 5.77 -5.98
CA GLN A 235 -4.86 7.08 -6.43
C GLN A 235 -3.92 6.95 -7.62
N PHE A 236 -3.85 8.03 -8.40
CA PHE A 236 -3.10 8.06 -9.66
C PHE A 236 -1.62 7.74 -9.46
N ASN A 237 -1.15 6.74 -10.18
CA ASN A 237 0.24 6.31 -10.24
C ASN A 237 0.75 6.39 -11.69
N LYS A 238 1.35 7.51 -12.07
CA LYS A 238 1.87 7.77 -13.41
C LYS A 238 2.95 6.77 -13.85
N GLY A 239 3.62 6.12 -12.90
CA GLY A 239 4.75 5.23 -13.17
C GLY A 239 4.40 3.86 -13.79
N GLY A 240 3.14 3.50 -13.96
CA GLY A 240 2.73 2.26 -14.61
C GLY A 240 2.90 0.99 -13.77
N GLN A 241 3.33 1.11 -12.49
CA GLN A 241 3.39 -0.04 -11.59
C GLN A 241 1.97 -0.49 -11.22
N SER A 242 1.77 -1.81 -11.21
CA SER A 242 0.48 -2.43 -10.90
C SER A 242 0.03 -2.31 -9.46
N HIS A 243 0.97 -2.05 -8.53
CA HIS A 243 0.68 -2.08 -7.10
C HIS A 243 0.04 -0.79 -6.55
N GLY A 244 0.15 0.37 -7.23
CA GLY A 244 -0.46 1.64 -6.81
C GLY A 244 0.34 2.49 -5.81
N TYR A 245 1.34 1.95 -5.14
CA TYR A 245 2.03 2.62 -4.01
C TYR A 245 2.93 3.80 -4.37
N ALA A 246 3.14 4.12 -5.64
CA ALA A 246 3.92 5.28 -6.09
C ALA A 246 3.00 6.42 -6.57
N ILE A 247 2.27 7.04 -5.63
CA ILE A 247 1.24 8.04 -5.92
C ILE A 247 1.83 9.26 -6.62
N SER A 248 1.19 9.70 -7.70
CA SER A 248 1.57 10.88 -8.49
C SER A 248 0.53 12.02 -8.41
N ASP A 249 -0.66 11.74 -7.90
CA ASP A 249 -1.70 12.73 -7.60
C ASP A 249 -2.60 12.20 -6.47
N TYR A 250 -2.71 12.95 -5.38
CA TYR A 250 -3.43 12.52 -4.18
C TYR A 250 -4.95 12.74 -4.25
N TYR A 251 -5.46 13.56 -5.19
CA TYR A 251 -6.88 13.88 -5.32
C TYR A 251 -7.55 13.21 -6.51
N MET A 252 -6.84 12.34 -7.22
CA MET A 252 -7.32 11.70 -8.43
C MET A 252 -7.18 10.18 -8.35
N VAL A 253 -8.22 9.44 -8.71
CA VAL A 253 -8.16 8.00 -9.00
C VAL A 253 -7.35 7.78 -10.27
N ASP A 254 -6.58 6.71 -10.33
CA ASP A 254 -5.82 6.34 -11.52
C ASP A 254 -6.79 6.07 -12.68
N PRO A 255 -6.69 6.83 -13.79
CA PRO A 255 -7.62 6.68 -14.91
C PRO A 255 -7.68 5.27 -15.52
N ARG A 256 -6.65 4.45 -15.26
CA ARG A 256 -6.61 3.03 -15.67
C ARG A 256 -7.37 2.12 -14.71
N LEU A 257 -7.81 2.62 -13.58
CA LEU A 257 -8.72 1.94 -12.65
C LEU A 257 -10.14 2.50 -12.76
N GLY A 258 -10.27 3.76 -13.20
CA GLY A 258 -11.55 4.47 -13.29
C GLY A 258 -11.42 5.95 -12.98
N SER A 259 -12.52 6.58 -12.63
CA SER A 259 -12.62 7.97 -12.21
C SER A 259 -12.94 8.09 -10.72
N ASN A 260 -12.84 9.31 -10.18
CA ASN A 260 -13.30 9.62 -8.83
C ASN A 260 -14.78 9.29 -8.64
N GLU A 261 -15.60 9.58 -9.65
CA GLU A 261 -17.05 9.34 -9.66
C GLU A 261 -17.37 7.84 -9.69
N GLU A 262 -16.62 7.05 -10.47
CA GLU A 262 -16.78 5.59 -10.50
C GLU A 262 -16.38 4.96 -9.17
N TYR A 263 -15.33 5.47 -8.52
CA TYR A 263 -14.95 5.03 -7.18
C TYR A 263 -16.04 5.32 -6.15
N CYS A 264 -16.62 6.53 -6.16
CA CYS A 264 -17.75 6.86 -5.30
C CYS A 264 -18.97 5.97 -5.58
N SER A 265 -19.26 5.69 -6.86
CA SER A 265 -20.37 4.83 -7.27
C SER A 265 -20.18 3.39 -6.81
N MET A 266 -18.95 2.86 -6.90
CA MET A 266 -18.60 1.53 -6.37
C MET A 266 -18.86 1.48 -4.85
N ILE A 267 -18.48 2.52 -4.09
CA ILE A 267 -18.73 2.60 -2.65
C ILE A 267 -20.23 2.62 -2.35
N ASP A 268 -21.02 3.38 -3.10
CA ASP A 268 -22.49 3.41 -2.97
C ASP A 268 -23.11 2.01 -3.18
N ILE A 269 -22.62 1.28 -4.19
CA ILE A 269 -23.08 -0.08 -4.47
C ILE A 269 -22.64 -1.04 -3.35
N ALA A 270 -21.39 -0.96 -2.87
CA ALA A 270 -20.89 -1.76 -1.75
C ALA A 270 -21.74 -1.51 -0.47
N HIS A 271 -21.98 -0.25 -0.13
CA HIS A 271 -22.83 0.13 1.01
C HIS A 271 -24.26 -0.39 0.88
N SER A 272 -24.84 -0.42 -0.33
CA SER A 272 -26.18 -0.99 -0.56
C SER A 272 -26.27 -2.49 -0.22
N LYS A 273 -25.11 -3.19 -0.22
CA LYS A 273 -24.98 -4.59 0.17
C LYS A 273 -24.50 -4.75 1.63
N GLY A 274 -24.32 -3.64 2.36
CA GLY A 274 -23.76 -3.66 3.72
C GLY A 274 -22.25 -3.94 3.78
N ILE A 275 -21.55 -3.73 2.67
CA ILE A 275 -20.09 -3.90 2.57
C ILE A 275 -19.44 -2.54 2.73
N LYS A 276 -18.56 -2.40 3.72
CA LYS A 276 -17.72 -1.22 3.97
C LYS A 276 -16.54 -1.14 3.01
N VAL A 277 -15.97 0.05 2.84
CA VAL A 277 -14.79 0.24 1.98
C VAL A 277 -13.64 0.88 2.76
N VAL A 278 -12.49 0.24 2.72
CA VAL A 278 -11.24 0.70 3.33
C VAL A 278 -10.28 1.14 2.21
N MET A 279 -9.83 2.39 2.27
CA MET A 279 -8.90 2.97 1.30
C MET A 279 -7.45 2.77 1.78
N ASP A 280 -6.57 2.38 0.86
CA ASP A 280 -5.13 2.35 1.12
C ASP A 280 -4.52 3.72 0.84
N MET A 281 -3.78 4.28 1.80
CA MET A 281 -3.11 5.59 1.68
C MET A 281 -1.63 5.46 1.99
N ILE A 282 -0.82 6.31 1.36
CA ILE A 282 0.64 6.34 1.52
C ILE A 282 1.08 7.77 1.83
N PHE A 283 1.56 8.01 3.05
CA PHE A 283 2.04 9.33 3.48
C PHE A 283 3.54 9.37 3.77
N ASN A 284 4.21 8.24 3.77
CA ASN A 284 5.66 8.18 3.88
C ASN A 284 6.35 8.76 2.64
N HIS A 285 5.88 8.39 1.47
CA HIS A 285 6.53 8.76 0.20
C HIS A 285 5.51 9.05 -0.89
N SER A 286 5.94 9.74 -1.94
CA SER A 286 5.22 9.84 -3.21
C SER A 286 5.88 8.98 -4.29
N GLY A 287 5.30 8.92 -5.48
CA GLY A 287 6.03 8.44 -6.67
C GLY A 287 7.01 9.47 -7.19
N ILE A 288 8.13 9.03 -7.75
CA ILE A 288 9.10 9.92 -8.40
C ILE A 288 8.48 10.72 -9.57
N ASN A 289 7.36 10.23 -10.12
CA ASN A 289 6.61 10.89 -11.19
C ASN A 289 5.49 11.82 -10.66
N HIS A 290 5.49 12.11 -9.35
CA HIS A 290 4.57 13.08 -8.78
C HIS A 290 4.84 14.48 -9.36
N TRP A 291 3.80 15.27 -9.63
CA TRP A 291 3.94 16.61 -10.19
C TRP A 291 4.76 17.55 -9.28
N TRP A 292 4.86 17.31 -7.98
CA TRP A 292 5.77 18.03 -7.07
C TRP A 292 7.24 17.82 -7.41
N ILE A 293 7.64 16.68 -8.00
CA ILE A 293 9.01 16.47 -8.44
C ILE A 293 9.31 17.28 -9.70
N GLU A 294 8.31 17.48 -10.57
CA GLU A 294 8.48 18.32 -11.76
C GLU A 294 8.73 19.79 -11.38
N ASP A 295 8.11 20.26 -10.27
CA ASP A 295 8.27 21.62 -9.75
C ASP A 295 8.14 21.60 -8.21
N ILE A 296 9.29 21.46 -7.51
CA ILE A 296 9.33 21.21 -6.05
C ILE A 296 8.83 22.44 -5.29
N PRO A 297 7.86 22.31 -4.34
CA PRO A 297 7.26 23.46 -3.66
C PRO A 297 8.21 24.26 -2.77
N SER A 298 9.05 23.57 -1.97
CA SER A 298 10.02 24.19 -1.07
C SER A 298 11.24 23.30 -0.87
N SER A 299 12.33 23.87 -0.40
CA SER A 299 13.59 23.16 -0.18
C SER A 299 13.53 22.08 0.91
N ASP A 300 12.47 22.04 1.70
CA ASP A 300 12.18 21.09 2.76
C ASP A 300 10.93 20.23 2.51
N TRP A 301 10.46 20.14 1.25
CA TRP A 301 9.28 19.34 0.89
C TRP A 301 9.53 17.84 0.95
N PHE A 302 10.72 17.42 0.54
CA PHE A 302 11.20 16.05 0.59
C PHE A 302 12.38 15.95 1.56
N ASN A 303 12.44 14.86 2.31
CA ASN A 303 13.68 14.50 2.99
C ASN A 303 14.74 14.19 1.94
N GLN A 304 15.98 14.62 2.16
CA GLN A 304 17.05 14.59 1.15
C GLN A 304 16.66 15.29 -0.16
N ASN A 305 16.07 16.47 -0.06
CA ASN A 305 15.51 17.27 -1.17
C ASN A 305 16.49 17.47 -2.35
N TRP A 306 17.82 17.54 -2.07
CA TRP A 306 18.85 17.64 -3.11
C TRP A 306 18.77 16.52 -4.17
N TYR A 307 18.31 15.30 -3.78
CA TYR A 307 18.13 14.21 -4.74
C TYR A 307 16.82 14.34 -5.53
N ALA A 308 15.79 14.86 -4.92
CA ALA A 308 14.54 15.23 -5.61
C ALA A 308 14.79 16.31 -6.66
N GLU A 309 15.64 17.32 -6.35
CA GLU A 309 16.08 18.34 -7.30
C GLU A 309 16.85 17.76 -8.49
N GLN A 310 17.76 16.80 -8.25
CA GLN A 310 18.42 16.09 -9.34
C GLN A 310 17.44 15.29 -10.20
N ALA A 311 16.45 14.65 -9.60
CA ALA A 311 15.41 13.94 -10.34
C ALA A 311 14.57 14.89 -11.19
N SER A 312 14.18 16.04 -10.63
CA SER A 312 13.49 17.13 -11.33
C SER A 312 14.30 17.62 -12.55
N GLU A 313 15.60 17.88 -12.38
CA GLU A 313 16.46 18.31 -13.46
C GLU A 313 16.58 17.27 -14.59
N ARG A 314 16.66 15.98 -14.23
CA ARG A 314 16.66 14.88 -15.22
C ARG A 314 15.38 14.81 -16.02
N MET A 315 14.22 15.03 -15.40
CA MET A 315 12.93 15.07 -16.09
C MET A 315 12.86 16.24 -17.07
N ARG A 316 13.37 17.42 -16.69
CA ARG A 316 13.43 18.60 -17.57
C ARG A 316 14.43 18.46 -18.72
N ASN A 317 15.50 17.67 -18.53
CA ASN A 317 16.58 17.45 -19.51
C ASN A 317 16.86 15.97 -19.79
N PRO A 318 16.00 15.24 -20.50
CA PRO A 318 16.16 13.80 -20.75
C PRO A 318 17.45 13.41 -21.50
N ARG A 319 18.13 14.38 -22.15
CA ARG A 319 19.39 14.14 -22.85
C ARG A 319 20.60 13.92 -21.93
N ASN A 320 20.48 14.28 -20.64
CA ASN A 320 21.52 14.08 -19.62
C ASN A 320 21.38 12.73 -18.87
N ASN A 321 20.57 11.81 -19.39
CA ASN A 321 20.31 10.51 -18.77
C ASN A 321 21.53 9.58 -18.90
N GLN A 322 22.59 9.84 -18.12
CA GLN A 322 23.51 8.79 -17.73
C GLN A 322 22.74 7.91 -16.72
N GLN A 323 22.38 6.72 -17.17
CA GLN A 323 21.75 5.70 -16.33
C GLN A 323 22.58 5.57 -15.05
N SER A 324 22.07 6.07 -13.94
CA SER A 324 22.45 5.56 -12.63
C SER A 324 21.90 4.13 -12.60
N GLY A 325 22.75 3.17 -12.94
CA GLY A 325 22.44 1.76 -12.78
C GLY A 325 21.96 1.56 -11.35
N TRP A 326 20.91 0.79 -11.19
CA TRP A 326 20.54 0.20 -9.92
C TRP A 326 21.82 -0.40 -9.35
N GLY A 327 22.43 0.30 -8.39
CA GLY A 327 23.63 -0.18 -7.74
C GLY A 327 23.28 -1.51 -7.08
N ARG A 328 23.68 -2.62 -7.73
CA ARG A 328 23.90 -3.83 -6.97
C ARG A 328 24.74 -3.39 -5.78
N ARG A 329 24.21 -3.55 -4.56
CA ARG A 329 25.06 -3.48 -3.37
C ARG A 329 26.24 -4.37 -3.68
N ASN A 330 27.38 -3.77 -3.96
CA ASN A 330 28.62 -4.53 -4.03
C ASN A 330 28.75 -5.17 -2.66
N GLN A 331 28.60 -6.49 -2.61
CA GLN A 331 28.89 -7.23 -1.39
C GLN A 331 30.39 -7.01 -1.16
N ILE A 332 30.70 -6.16 -0.18
CA ILE A 332 32.05 -6.02 0.32
C ILE A 332 32.27 -7.22 1.23
N ASN A 333 33.24 -8.03 0.90
CA ASN A 333 33.68 -9.09 1.80
C ASN A 333 34.36 -8.44 3.00
N LEU A 334 33.70 -8.47 4.15
CA LEU A 334 34.27 -7.96 5.38
C LEU A 334 35.27 -8.99 5.93
N PRO A 335 36.45 -8.57 6.39
CA PRO A 335 37.41 -9.46 7.03
C PRO A 335 36.82 -10.04 8.32
N SER A 336 37.24 -11.24 8.66
CA SER A 336 36.74 -11.99 9.83
C SER A 336 37.46 -11.61 11.14
N SER A 337 38.59 -10.91 11.07
CA SER A 337 39.38 -10.47 12.24
C SER A 337 40.01 -9.10 12.02
N ILE A 338 40.45 -8.48 13.12
CA ILE A 338 41.19 -7.21 13.08
C ILE A 338 42.52 -7.39 12.36
N GLU A 339 43.23 -8.52 12.57
CA GLU A 339 44.48 -8.83 11.93
C GLU A 339 44.32 -8.95 10.41
N GLU A 340 43.24 -9.59 9.97
CA GLU A 340 42.89 -9.68 8.55
C GLU A 340 42.60 -8.28 7.99
N PHE A 341 41.78 -7.46 8.69
CA PHE A 341 41.51 -6.08 8.29
C PHE A 341 42.80 -5.26 8.20
N GLU A 342 43.66 -5.33 9.22
CA GLU A 342 44.90 -4.59 9.25
C GLU A 342 45.90 -5.01 8.14
N SER A 343 45.79 -6.24 7.64
CA SER A 343 46.60 -6.77 6.54
C SER A 343 46.16 -6.25 5.15
N LEU A 344 44.93 -5.69 5.03
CA LEU A 344 44.40 -5.22 3.76
C LEU A 344 45.13 -3.97 3.27
N PRO A 345 45.21 -3.77 1.92
CA PRO A 345 45.63 -2.50 1.34
C PRO A 345 44.82 -1.33 1.83
N GLN A 346 45.41 -0.16 1.98
CA GLN A 346 44.70 1.03 2.49
C GLN A 346 43.45 1.37 1.68
N GLU A 347 43.49 1.22 0.37
CA GLU A 347 42.33 1.43 -0.52
C GLU A 347 41.13 0.50 -0.17
N GLU A 348 41.41 -0.75 0.21
CA GLU A 348 40.37 -1.68 0.61
C GLU A 348 39.83 -1.37 2.01
N LYS A 349 40.70 -0.99 2.96
CA LYS A 349 40.30 -0.48 4.27
C LYS A 349 39.38 0.73 4.14
N ASP A 350 39.74 1.68 3.28
CA ASP A 350 38.97 2.90 3.04
C ASP A 350 37.61 2.57 2.41
N LYS A 351 37.50 1.58 1.51
CA LYS A 351 36.25 1.09 0.95
C LYS A 351 35.37 0.44 2.03
N ILE A 352 35.94 -0.35 2.91
CA ILE A 352 35.23 -0.99 4.04
C ILE A 352 34.71 0.09 5.01
N ILE A 353 35.56 1.05 5.36
CA ILE A 353 35.18 2.17 6.22
C ILE A 353 34.08 3.02 5.56
N ALA A 354 34.26 3.38 4.29
CA ALA A 354 33.30 4.16 3.53
C ALA A 354 31.93 3.43 3.34
N HIS A 355 31.96 2.09 3.34
CA HIS A 355 30.72 1.30 3.32
C HIS A 355 29.97 1.34 4.66
N SER A 356 30.70 1.41 5.75
CA SER A 356 30.17 1.46 7.12
C SER A 356 29.82 2.89 7.57
N VAL A 357 30.53 3.90 7.02
CA VAL A 357 30.31 5.32 7.30
C VAL A 357 29.74 5.97 6.04
N LYS A 358 28.48 6.39 6.08
CA LYS A 358 27.81 6.97 4.92
C LYS A 358 28.49 8.24 4.46
N ALA A 359 28.94 8.26 3.20
CA ALA A 359 29.54 9.44 2.60
C ALA A 359 28.50 10.55 2.39
N PRO A 360 28.80 11.84 2.73
CA PRO A 360 27.93 12.96 2.41
C PRO A 360 27.58 13.02 0.91
N GLY A 361 26.32 13.33 0.58
CA GLY A 361 25.86 13.49 -0.80
C GLY A 361 25.49 12.18 -1.53
N THR A 362 25.40 11.05 -0.82
CA THR A 362 24.84 9.80 -1.35
C THR A 362 23.41 9.67 -0.91
N LEU A 363 22.48 9.29 -1.83
CA LEU A 363 21.09 9.00 -1.45
C LEU A 363 21.07 7.90 -0.38
N VAL A 364 20.43 8.21 0.73
CA VAL A 364 20.26 7.28 1.83
C VAL A 364 18.87 6.68 1.75
N ASN A 365 18.77 5.39 1.42
CA ASN A 365 17.52 4.66 1.55
C ASN A 365 17.26 4.32 3.01
N THR A 366 16.00 4.18 3.38
CA THR A 366 15.64 3.72 4.72
C THR A 366 16.31 2.39 5.06
N THR A 367 16.71 2.24 6.32
CA THR A 367 17.32 0.99 6.82
C THR A 367 16.32 -0.14 6.93
N HIS A 368 15.01 0.13 6.94
CA HIS A 368 13.93 -0.79 7.31
C HIS A 368 14.07 -1.36 8.74
N TYR A 369 15.02 -0.86 9.54
CA TYR A 369 15.28 -1.34 10.90
C TYR A 369 14.45 -0.57 11.92
N LYS A 370 13.17 -0.90 11.98
CA LYS A 370 12.17 -0.20 12.79
C LYS A 370 12.39 -0.27 14.31
N TRP A 371 13.18 -1.23 14.79
CA TRP A 371 13.49 -1.37 16.21
C TRP A 371 14.23 -0.17 16.80
N VAL A 372 14.92 0.62 15.96
CA VAL A 372 15.62 1.84 16.38
C VAL A 372 14.68 2.86 17.04
N LEU A 373 13.39 2.88 16.68
CA LEU A 373 12.40 3.77 17.28
C LEU A 373 12.04 3.38 18.72
N MET A 374 12.27 2.12 19.07
CA MET A 374 12.00 1.55 20.40
C MET A 374 13.24 1.51 21.27
N ASP A 375 14.41 1.89 20.75
CA ASP A 375 15.65 1.99 21.48
C ASP A 375 15.79 3.42 22.06
N PRO A 376 15.64 3.59 23.39
CA PRO A 376 15.74 4.90 24.01
C PRO A 376 17.16 5.49 23.94
N HIS A 377 18.15 4.68 23.60
CA HIS A 377 19.56 5.07 23.48
C HIS A 377 20.05 5.23 22.05
N ALA A 378 19.20 4.91 21.08
CA ALA A 378 19.55 5.13 19.67
C ALA A 378 19.75 6.63 19.40
N PRO A 379 20.86 7.03 18.78
CA PRO A 379 21.07 8.41 18.40
C PRO A 379 20.05 8.84 17.32
N ASP A 380 19.68 10.12 17.33
CA ASP A 380 18.71 10.67 16.35
C ASP A 380 19.12 10.38 14.91
N SER A 381 20.42 10.42 14.61
CA SER A 381 20.93 10.08 13.28
C SER A 381 20.61 8.66 12.79
N GLU A 382 20.40 7.69 13.68
CA GLU A 382 19.94 6.34 13.29
C GLU A 382 18.43 6.31 13.07
N LYS A 383 17.68 7.05 13.89
CA LYS A 383 16.23 7.23 13.71
C LYS A 383 15.94 7.97 12.41
N ASP A 384 16.69 9.05 12.13
CA ASP A 384 16.58 9.84 10.89
C ASP A 384 16.81 8.97 9.63
N ILE A 385 17.73 8.00 9.67
CA ILE A 385 17.94 7.10 8.53
C ILE A 385 16.72 6.22 8.25
N LEU A 386 15.98 5.82 9.28
CA LEU A 386 14.73 5.09 9.11
C LEU A 386 13.64 6.01 8.54
N VAL A 387 13.44 7.18 9.18
CA VAL A 387 12.30 8.06 8.94
C VAL A 387 12.51 8.98 7.73
N ASP A 388 13.74 9.48 7.51
CA ASP A 388 14.07 10.40 6.41
C ASP A 388 14.71 9.70 5.22
N GLY A 389 14.91 8.37 5.33
CA GLY A 389 15.47 7.56 4.25
C GLY A 389 14.43 7.26 3.18
N TRP A 390 14.77 7.46 1.91
CA TRP A 390 13.88 7.13 0.81
C TRP A 390 13.56 5.64 0.79
N PHE A 391 12.30 5.27 0.59
CA PHE A 391 11.91 3.86 0.51
C PHE A 391 12.62 3.14 -0.66
N THR A 392 12.61 3.77 -1.82
CA THR A 392 13.45 3.44 -2.98
C THR A 392 13.79 4.71 -3.75
N ALA A 393 14.71 4.64 -4.72
CA ALA A 393 15.00 5.76 -5.62
C ALA A 393 13.79 6.23 -6.46
N GLY A 394 12.77 5.41 -6.58
CA GLY A 394 11.51 5.73 -7.26
C GLY A 394 10.39 6.21 -6.33
N MET A 395 10.65 6.27 -5.02
CA MET A 395 9.70 6.62 -3.98
C MET A 395 10.32 7.67 -3.05
N PRO A 396 10.28 8.97 -3.45
CA PRO A 396 10.78 10.10 -2.68
C PRO A 396 10.10 10.21 -1.33
N ASP A 397 10.90 10.30 -0.28
CA ASP A 397 10.42 10.44 1.08
C ASP A 397 9.88 11.84 1.33
N LEU A 398 8.67 11.93 1.87
CA LEU A 398 7.98 13.19 2.17
C LEU A 398 8.40 13.71 3.54
N ASN A 399 8.71 15.00 3.65
CA ASN A 399 8.99 15.62 4.94
C ASN A 399 7.70 16.10 5.60
N GLN A 400 7.01 15.22 6.33
CA GLN A 400 5.73 15.52 6.98
C GLN A 400 5.86 16.60 8.06
N ARG A 401 7.07 16.91 8.56
CA ARG A 401 7.36 18.03 9.48
C ARG A 401 7.20 19.40 8.81
N ASN A 402 7.20 19.45 7.47
CA ASN A 402 6.79 20.67 6.76
C ASN A 402 5.29 20.90 6.99
N ARG A 403 4.94 22.03 7.65
CA ARG A 403 3.56 22.32 8.07
C ARG A 403 2.55 22.34 6.91
N HIS A 404 2.99 22.74 5.71
CA HIS A 404 2.12 22.83 4.55
C HIS A 404 1.85 21.44 3.98
N LEU A 405 2.88 20.60 3.91
CA LEU A 405 2.74 19.20 3.49
C LEU A 405 1.94 18.39 4.49
N GLY A 406 2.25 18.50 5.79
CA GLY A 406 1.51 17.80 6.85
C GLY A 406 0.01 18.14 6.80
N LYS A 407 -0.33 19.45 6.73
CA LYS A 407 -1.73 19.87 6.62
C LYS A 407 -2.40 19.39 5.33
N TYR A 408 -1.68 19.39 4.22
CA TYR A 408 -2.17 18.87 2.94
C TYR A 408 -2.56 17.39 3.05
N LEU A 409 -1.72 16.54 3.65
CA LEU A 409 -1.96 15.10 3.79
C LEU A 409 -3.15 14.82 4.72
N ILE A 410 -3.26 15.54 5.84
CA ILE A 410 -4.43 15.45 6.74
C ILE A 410 -5.72 15.81 5.99
N GLN A 411 -5.73 16.93 5.28
CA GLN A 411 -6.88 17.39 4.50
C GLN A 411 -7.23 16.43 3.36
N ASN A 412 -6.24 15.80 2.76
CA ASN A 412 -6.47 14.78 1.74
C ASN A 412 -7.28 13.60 2.28
N SER A 413 -6.95 13.09 3.48
CA SER A 413 -7.75 12.04 4.12
C SER A 413 -9.18 12.48 4.37
N ILE A 414 -9.36 13.67 4.96
CA ILE A 414 -10.69 14.22 5.25
C ILE A 414 -11.50 14.39 3.96
N TRP A 415 -10.86 14.89 2.90
CA TRP A 415 -11.49 15.07 1.60
C TRP A 415 -12.00 13.74 1.02
N TRP A 416 -11.19 12.67 1.07
CA TRP A 416 -11.62 11.36 0.60
C TRP A 416 -12.74 10.77 1.44
N ILE A 417 -12.68 10.93 2.78
CA ILE A 417 -13.75 10.48 3.69
C ILE A 417 -15.09 11.16 3.34
N GLU A 418 -15.10 12.49 3.18
CA GLU A 418 -16.32 13.23 2.87
C GLU A 418 -16.80 12.99 1.43
N TYR A 419 -15.88 12.95 0.48
CA TYR A 419 -16.22 12.84 -0.95
C TYR A 419 -16.71 11.44 -1.31
N SER A 420 -15.96 10.42 -0.94
CA SER A 420 -16.25 9.04 -1.33
C SER A 420 -16.99 8.24 -0.28
N ARG A 421 -17.00 8.71 0.99
CA ARG A 421 -17.64 8.05 2.12
C ARG A 421 -17.01 6.70 2.49
N ILE A 422 -15.70 6.57 2.34
CA ILE A 422 -14.93 5.42 2.83
C ILE A 422 -15.14 5.24 4.33
N ASP A 423 -15.02 3.99 4.80
CA ASP A 423 -15.29 3.60 6.19
C ASP A 423 -14.02 3.38 7.00
N GLY A 424 -12.88 3.37 6.37
CA GLY A 424 -11.60 3.21 7.03
C GLY A 424 -10.42 3.49 6.12
N ILE A 425 -9.25 3.58 6.71
CA ILE A 425 -7.98 3.74 6.00
C ILE A 425 -7.01 2.64 6.45
N ARG A 426 -6.32 2.03 5.49
CA ARG A 426 -5.06 1.34 5.76
C ARG A 426 -3.93 2.29 5.38
N MET A 427 -3.03 2.56 6.32
CA MET A 427 -1.87 3.41 6.07
C MET A 427 -0.63 2.56 5.83
N ASP A 428 -0.12 2.67 4.61
CA ASP A 428 1.09 2.01 4.15
C ASP A 428 2.32 2.50 4.91
N THR A 429 3.27 1.60 5.14
CA THR A 429 4.59 1.93 5.71
C THR A 429 4.53 2.84 6.94
N TYR A 430 3.54 2.63 7.83
CA TYR A 430 3.22 3.50 8.96
C TYR A 430 4.43 3.93 9.81
N PRO A 431 5.36 3.03 10.18
CA PRO A 431 6.52 3.36 11.02
C PRO A 431 7.65 4.14 10.33
N TYR A 432 7.54 4.41 9.06
CA TYR A 432 8.58 5.10 8.29
C TYR A 432 8.34 6.61 8.19
N ALA A 433 7.09 7.04 8.36
CA ALA A 433 6.73 8.46 8.42
C ALA A 433 7.03 9.06 9.80
N ASP A 434 7.11 10.39 9.87
CA ASP A 434 7.32 11.12 11.12
C ASP A 434 6.26 10.76 12.18
N TYR A 435 6.71 10.37 13.37
CA TYR A 435 5.84 9.87 14.44
C TYR A 435 4.83 10.91 14.92
N ASP A 436 5.29 12.16 15.13
CA ASP A 436 4.45 13.24 15.66
C ASP A 436 3.38 13.64 14.66
N PHE A 437 3.75 13.69 13.37
CA PHE A 437 2.80 13.90 12.29
C PHE A 437 1.75 12.79 12.22
N MET A 438 2.17 11.52 12.29
CA MET A 438 1.23 10.38 12.22
C MET A 438 0.27 10.39 13.41
N THR A 439 0.75 10.76 14.58
CA THR A 439 -0.06 10.94 15.78
C THR A 439 -1.09 12.08 15.62
N GLU A 440 -0.65 13.22 15.09
CA GLU A 440 -1.54 14.36 14.79
C GLU A 440 -2.60 13.99 13.75
N TRP A 441 -2.20 13.32 12.67
CA TRP A 441 -3.12 12.85 11.64
C TRP A 441 -4.19 11.91 12.21
N CYS A 442 -3.83 10.92 13.01
CA CYS A 442 -4.78 10.03 13.68
C CYS A 442 -5.74 10.82 14.58
N ARG A 443 -5.22 11.78 15.38
CA ARG A 443 -6.01 12.62 16.28
C ARG A 443 -6.99 13.53 15.53
N GLU A 444 -6.57 14.15 14.43
CA GLU A 444 -7.44 15.01 13.61
C GLU A 444 -8.58 14.21 12.98
N ILE A 445 -8.29 12.99 12.46
CA ILE A 445 -9.31 12.11 11.90
C ILE A 445 -10.26 11.60 13.02
N GLU A 446 -9.75 11.16 14.16
CA GLU A 446 -10.59 10.71 15.29
C GLU A 446 -11.47 11.85 15.83
N THR A 447 -10.96 13.07 15.87
CA THR A 447 -11.72 14.24 16.29
C THR A 447 -12.91 14.49 15.38
N GLU A 448 -12.70 14.42 14.07
CA GLU A 448 -13.77 14.65 13.09
C GLU A 448 -14.73 13.46 12.99
N TYR A 449 -14.19 12.23 13.00
CA TYR A 449 -14.90 10.97 12.82
C TYR A 449 -14.57 9.98 13.94
N PRO A 450 -15.22 10.05 15.11
CA PRO A 450 -14.86 9.24 16.29
C PRO A 450 -14.91 7.71 16.08
N ASP A 451 -15.82 7.26 15.23
CA ASP A 451 -16.00 5.83 14.92
C ASP A 451 -15.09 5.32 13.80
N PHE A 452 -14.46 6.24 13.06
CA PHE A 452 -13.57 5.87 11.95
C PHE A 452 -12.37 5.07 12.43
N ASN A 453 -11.94 4.08 11.65
CA ASN A 453 -10.81 3.25 12.00
C ASN A 453 -9.67 3.37 10.98
N ILE A 454 -8.46 3.38 11.51
CA ILE A 454 -7.21 3.40 10.75
C ILE A 454 -6.39 2.19 11.17
N VAL A 455 -5.94 1.39 10.19
CA VAL A 455 -4.96 0.35 10.43
C VAL A 455 -3.59 0.79 9.88
N GLY A 456 -2.58 0.82 10.75
CA GLY A 456 -1.19 1.13 10.40
C GLY A 456 -0.41 -0.14 10.05
N GLU A 457 0.23 -0.14 8.89
CA GLU A 457 1.10 -1.25 8.50
C GLU A 457 2.48 -1.11 9.14
N GLY A 458 2.77 -1.97 10.10
CA GLY A 458 4.09 -2.12 10.70
C GLY A 458 4.51 -3.59 10.72
N TRP A 459 5.53 -3.95 9.93
CA TRP A 459 6.06 -5.32 9.86
C TRP A 459 6.91 -5.64 11.07
N TYR A 460 6.27 -6.00 12.16
CA TYR A 460 6.94 -6.37 13.39
C TYR A 460 6.71 -7.86 13.69
N PRO A 461 7.78 -8.66 13.77
CA PRO A 461 7.66 -10.08 14.08
C PRO A 461 7.56 -10.35 15.59
N ARG A 462 7.02 -9.41 16.38
CA ARG A 462 6.81 -9.52 17.82
C ARG A 462 5.66 -8.63 18.28
N ASN A 463 4.80 -9.16 19.14
CA ASN A 463 3.63 -8.49 19.68
C ASN A 463 3.98 -7.23 20.47
N SER A 464 5.11 -7.21 21.19
CA SER A 464 5.57 -6.02 21.91
C SER A 464 5.78 -4.81 21.01
N ALA A 465 6.30 -5.02 19.81
CA ALA A 465 6.52 -3.96 18.85
C ALA A 465 5.20 -3.50 18.19
N ALA A 466 4.27 -4.42 17.90
CA ALA A 466 2.93 -4.06 17.43
C ALA A 466 2.18 -3.24 18.50
N GLY A 467 2.22 -3.68 19.76
CA GLY A 467 1.61 -2.98 20.90
C GLY A 467 2.23 -1.60 21.18
N TRP A 468 3.50 -1.38 20.84
CA TRP A 468 4.15 -0.08 20.97
C TRP A 468 3.47 1.01 20.12
N TRP A 469 2.98 0.64 18.94
CA TRP A 469 2.32 1.56 18.00
C TRP A 469 0.83 1.76 18.26
N GLN A 470 0.16 0.83 18.95
CA GLN A 470 -1.26 0.97 19.21
C GLN A 470 -1.51 2.05 20.30
N ARG A 471 -2.59 2.80 20.17
CA ARG A 471 -3.00 3.79 21.16
C ARG A 471 -3.10 3.18 22.58
N ASN A 472 -2.89 4.00 23.60
CA ASN A 472 -2.87 3.58 25.00
C ASN A 472 -1.77 2.52 25.30
N SER A 473 -0.69 2.50 24.56
CA SER A 473 0.43 1.60 24.77
C SER A 473 1.03 1.81 26.17
N SER A 474 1.27 0.71 26.89
CA SER A 474 1.99 0.74 28.19
C SER A 474 3.51 0.71 28.03
N VAL A 475 4.00 0.54 26.79
CA VAL A 475 5.42 0.41 26.46
C VAL A 475 5.92 1.56 25.55
N ASN A 476 5.09 2.58 25.34
CA ASN A 476 5.42 3.81 24.65
C ASN A 476 5.01 5.00 25.55
N ASP A 477 5.91 5.96 25.73
CA ASP A 477 5.66 7.15 26.56
C ASP A 477 4.68 8.14 25.92
N SER A 478 4.39 7.98 24.63
CA SER A 478 3.48 8.84 23.86
C SER A 478 2.30 8.03 23.31
N ASP A 479 1.10 8.62 23.32
CA ASP A 479 -0.07 8.00 22.69
C ASP A 479 -0.09 8.27 21.18
N SER A 480 -0.02 7.24 20.37
CA SER A 480 -0.06 7.31 18.91
C SER A 480 -1.43 7.66 18.33
N HIS A 481 -2.52 7.57 19.09
CA HIS A 481 -3.91 7.60 18.62
C HIS A 481 -4.28 6.53 17.57
N LEU A 482 -3.35 5.66 17.17
CA LEU A 482 -3.61 4.60 16.19
C LEU A 482 -4.45 3.48 16.81
N LYS A 483 -5.65 3.26 16.29
CA LYS A 483 -6.58 2.23 16.81
C LYS A 483 -6.15 0.81 16.47
N THR A 484 -5.72 0.56 15.24
CA THR A 484 -5.45 -0.79 14.72
C THR A 484 -4.04 -0.93 14.17
N VAL A 485 -3.38 -2.02 14.54
CA VAL A 485 -2.08 -2.44 14.01
C VAL A 485 -2.19 -3.81 13.34
N MET A 486 -1.24 -4.18 12.48
CA MET A 486 -1.23 -5.47 11.80
C MET A 486 -0.44 -6.51 12.61
N ASP A 487 -1.01 -7.71 12.81
CA ASP A 487 -0.41 -8.80 13.58
C ASP A 487 0.48 -9.70 12.71
N PHE A 488 1.67 -9.20 12.39
CA PHE A 488 2.65 -9.98 11.63
C PHE A 488 3.27 -11.13 12.44
N ASP A 489 3.33 -11.04 13.78
CA ASP A 489 3.87 -12.12 14.62
C ASP A 489 3.00 -13.38 14.50
N LEU A 490 1.69 -13.22 14.67
CA LEU A 490 0.75 -14.32 14.50
C LEU A 490 0.75 -14.86 13.07
N THR A 491 0.80 -13.98 12.06
CA THR A 491 0.85 -14.35 10.63
C THR A 491 2.06 -15.23 10.33
N PHE A 492 3.26 -14.77 10.67
CA PHE A 492 4.48 -15.55 10.42
C PHE A 492 4.55 -16.83 11.24
N THR A 493 4.03 -16.82 12.46
CA THR A 493 3.94 -18.01 13.29
C THR A 493 2.98 -19.02 12.68
N ALA A 494 1.78 -18.61 12.29
CA ALA A 494 0.81 -19.49 11.65
C ALA A 494 1.37 -20.14 10.37
N LYS A 495 2.00 -19.33 9.49
CA LYS A 495 2.62 -19.86 8.25
C LYS A 495 3.68 -20.94 8.50
N ARG A 496 4.48 -20.82 9.55
CA ARG A 496 5.53 -21.80 9.87
C ARG A 496 5.00 -23.04 10.54
N GLU A 497 3.90 -22.94 11.29
CA GLU A 497 3.54 -23.93 12.28
C GLU A 497 2.32 -24.79 11.93
N PHE A 498 1.38 -24.33 11.09
CA PHE A 498 0.15 -25.10 10.81
C PHE A 498 0.38 -26.49 10.23
N LEU A 499 1.43 -26.71 9.43
CA LEU A 499 1.75 -28.03 8.88
C LEU A 499 2.42 -28.97 9.87
N LYS A 500 3.00 -28.43 10.96
CA LYS A 500 3.73 -29.24 11.93
C LYS A 500 2.77 -29.94 12.89
N GLU A 501 3.19 -31.11 13.36
CA GLU A 501 2.49 -31.75 14.47
C GLU A 501 2.74 -30.97 15.77
N SER A 502 1.68 -30.79 16.57
CA SER A 502 1.80 -30.06 17.84
C SER A 502 2.70 -30.79 18.83
N ASN A 503 3.61 -30.05 19.45
CA ASN A 503 4.55 -30.52 20.46
C ASN A 503 4.80 -29.44 21.49
N THR A 504 4.70 -29.78 22.79
CA THR A 504 4.93 -28.86 23.92
C THR A 504 6.20 -29.18 24.70
N SER A 505 7.01 -30.15 24.23
CA SER A 505 8.26 -30.54 24.89
C SER A 505 9.28 -29.38 24.78
N GLU A 506 9.83 -29.00 25.90
CA GLU A 506 10.84 -27.92 26.01
C GLU A 506 11.98 -28.10 24.98
N GLY A 507 12.27 -27.03 24.21
CA GLY A 507 13.27 -27.03 23.16
C GLY A 507 12.84 -27.71 21.85
N SER A 508 11.61 -28.24 21.77
CA SER A 508 11.06 -28.91 20.59
C SER A 508 9.61 -28.48 20.29
N GLU A 509 9.22 -27.32 20.82
CA GLU A 509 7.86 -26.79 20.67
C GLU A 509 7.51 -26.52 19.20
N ALA A 510 6.32 -26.94 18.80
CA ALA A 510 5.90 -26.88 17.40
C ALA A 510 4.37 -26.85 17.23
N GLY A 511 3.96 -26.54 16.02
CA GLY A 511 2.57 -26.65 15.60
C GLY A 511 1.64 -25.67 16.30
N LEU A 512 0.43 -26.10 16.60
CA LEU A 512 -0.60 -25.26 17.24
C LEU A 512 -0.19 -24.72 18.62
N PHE A 513 0.79 -25.35 19.29
CA PHE A 513 1.34 -24.82 20.52
C PHE A 513 2.04 -23.48 20.32
N LYS A 514 2.80 -23.31 19.22
CA LYS A 514 3.44 -22.02 18.90
C LYS A 514 2.43 -20.93 18.57
N ILE A 515 1.29 -21.29 17.98
CA ILE A 515 0.19 -20.33 17.73
C ILE A 515 -0.44 -19.90 19.08
N TYR A 516 -0.68 -20.87 19.99
CA TYR A 516 -1.12 -20.56 21.36
C TYR A 516 -0.11 -19.67 22.07
N GLU A 517 1.19 -20.00 22.03
CA GLU A 517 2.25 -19.23 22.66
C GLU A 517 2.29 -17.77 22.17
N CYS A 518 2.10 -17.54 20.87
CA CYS A 518 2.01 -16.21 20.32
C CYS A 518 0.85 -15.40 20.93
N LEU A 519 -0.33 -16.01 21.02
CA LEU A 519 -1.53 -15.36 21.60
C LEU A 519 -1.43 -15.15 23.12
N THR A 520 -0.64 -15.93 23.85
CA THR A 520 -0.42 -15.69 25.29
C THR A 520 0.29 -14.36 25.59
N GLN A 521 0.87 -13.71 24.55
CA GLN A 521 1.54 -12.42 24.66
C GLN A 521 0.60 -11.23 24.40
N ASP A 522 -0.70 -11.47 24.24
CA ASP A 522 -1.69 -10.41 23.99
C ASP A 522 -1.72 -9.33 25.08
N PHE A 523 -1.22 -9.62 26.30
CA PHE A 523 -1.07 -8.61 27.36
C PHE A 523 -0.08 -7.46 27.00
N LEU A 524 0.73 -7.63 25.95
CA LEU A 524 1.62 -6.59 25.40
C LEU A 524 0.91 -5.66 24.42
N ILE A 525 -0.31 -6.00 24.03
CA ILE A 525 -1.11 -5.27 23.06
C ILE A 525 -2.26 -4.58 23.82
N PRO A 526 -2.37 -3.24 23.78
CA PRO A 526 -3.42 -2.52 24.52
C PRO A 526 -4.85 -2.98 24.21
N ASP A 527 -5.11 -3.27 22.94
CA ASP A 527 -6.43 -3.72 22.47
C ASP A 527 -6.26 -4.85 21.44
N PRO A 528 -6.16 -6.11 21.90
CA PRO A 528 -5.99 -7.28 21.01
C PRO A 528 -7.17 -7.52 20.07
N ASP A 529 -8.37 -7.05 20.38
CA ASP A 529 -9.54 -7.17 19.51
C ASP A 529 -9.50 -6.18 18.33
N ASN A 530 -8.65 -5.15 18.40
CA ASN A 530 -8.38 -4.19 17.33
C ASN A 530 -7.01 -4.41 16.65
N VAL A 531 -6.54 -5.63 16.50
CA VAL A 531 -5.43 -5.97 15.61
C VAL A 531 -5.95 -6.60 14.32
N LEU A 532 -5.36 -6.25 13.20
CA LEU A 532 -5.67 -6.90 11.91
C LEU A 532 -4.93 -8.23 11.82
N VAL A 533 -5.68 -9.32 11.79
CA VAL A 533 -5.15 -10.69 11.69
C VAL A 533 -5.32 -11.24 10.28
N PHE A 534 -4.29 -11.88 9.76
CA PHE A 534 -4.29 -12.40 8.40
C PHE A 534 -3.32 -13.58 8.26
N LEU A 535 -3.51 -14.40 7.24
CA LEU A 535 -2.63 -15.53 6.93
C LEU A 535 -1.75 -15.26 5.71
N ASP A 536 -2.22 -14.40 4.81
CA ASP A 536 -1.51 -13.92 3.63
C ASP A 536 -2.00 -12.52 3.23
N ASN A 537 -1.23 -11.82 2.40
CA ASN A 537 -1.59 -10.56 1.78
C ASN A 537 -0.82 -10.39 0.45
N HIS A 538 -0.89 -9.19 -0.15
CA HIS A 538 -0.24 -8.88 -1.42
C HIS A 538 1.29 -8.76 -1.37
N ASP A 539 1.91 -8.76 -0.17
CA ASP A 539 3.35 -8.59 0.05
C ASP A 539 4.03 -9.83 0.62
N ILE A 540 3.29 -10.74 1.25
CA ILE A 540 3.81 -11.99 1.77
C ILE A 540 3.23 -13.18 1.00
N ALA A 541 4.01 -14.26 0.89
CA ALA A 541 3.58 -15.47 0.16
C ALA A 541 2.21 -15.96 0.63
N ARG A 542 1.44 -16.58 -0.26
CA ARG A 542 0.15 -17.21 0.04
C ARG A 542 0.26 -18.15 1.24
N PHE A 543 -0.83 -18.32 1.98
CA PHE A 543 -0.92 -19.26 3.09
C PHE A 543 -0.78 -20.72 2.61
N MET A 544 -1.42 -21.03 1.48
CA MET A 544 -1.33 -22.34 0.85
C MET A 544 -0.16 -22.40 -0.12
N ASP A 545 0.61 -23.50 -0.07
CA ASP A 545 1.58 -23.87 -1.10
C ASP A 545 1.02 -24.95 -2.03
N GLU A 546 1.61 -25.10 -3.22
CA GLU A 546 1.20 -26.13 -4.17
C GLU A 546 1.38 -27.53 -3.54
N GLY A 547 0.28 -28.30 -3.49
CA GLY A 547 0.28 -29.64 -2.90
C GLY A 547 -0.07 -29.69 -1.41
N ASP A 548 -0.27 -28.56 -0.77
CA ASP A 548 -0.74 -28.53 0.61
C ASP A 548 -2.10 -29.23 0.76
N PRO A 549 -2.29 -29.98 1.86
CA PRO A 549 -3.53 -30.69 2.09
C PRO A 549 -4.67 -29.74 2.47
N ILE A 550 -5.87 -30.05 2.04
CA ILE A 550 -7.06 -29.19 2.28
C ILE A 550 -7.33 -28.95 3.77
N TRP A 551 -6.92 -29.84 4.65
CA TRP A 551 -7.10 -29.63 6.08
C TRP A 551 -6.32 -28.42 6.60
N LYS A 552 -5.15 -28.08 6.00
CA LYS A 552 -4.42 -26.85 6.34
C LYS A 552 -5.27 -25.62 6.06
N PHE A 553 -5.91 -25.57 4.88
CA PHE A 553 -6.85 -24.51 4.54
C PHE A 553 -7.99 -24.42 5.56
N LYS A 554 -8.64 -25.56 5.86
CA LYS A 554 -9.79 -25.60 6.78
C LYS A 554 -9.42 -25.17 8.19
N GLN A 555 -8.31 -25.63 8.73
CA GLN A 555 -7.82 -25.21 10.04
C GLN A 555 -7.43 -23.72 10.06
N GLY A 556 -6.72 -23.26 9.02
CA GLY A 556 -6.36 -21.83 8.88
C GLY A 556 -7.58 -20.92 8.81
N ALA A 557 -8.58 -21.28 8.00
CA ALA A 557 -9.80 -20.53 7.87
C ALA A 557 -10.62 -20.52 9.19
N ALA A 558 -10.77 -21.69 9.84
CA ALA A 558 -11.44 -21.78 11.13
C ALA A 558 -10.73 -20.89 12.17
N PHE A 559 -9.42 -20.97 12.26
CA PHE A 559 -8.62 -20.16 13.18
C PHE A 559 -8.75 -18.66 12.87
N LEU A 560 -8.49 -18.24 11.63
CA LEU A 560 -8.54 -16.83 11.21
C LEU A 560 -9.89 -16.18 11.57
N LEU A 561 -10.98 -16.89 11.30
CA LEU A 561 -12.33 -16.34 11.42
C LEU A 561 -12.91 -16.45 12.85
N THR A 562 -12.22 -17.12 13.77
CA THR A 562 -12.72 -17.31 15.15
C THR A 562 -11.75 -16.84 16.23
N THR A 563 -10.49 -16.58 15.92
CA THR A 563 -9.55 -15.97 16.87
C THR A 563 -9.92 -14.52 17.19
N ARG A 564 -9.17 -13.86 18.08
CA ARG A 564 -9.35 -12.43 18.36
C ARG A 564 -8.86 -11.57 17.19
N GLY A 565 -9.27 -10.30 17.14
CA GLY A 565 -8.85 -9.31 16.15
C GLY A 565 -9.80 -9.21 14.96
N ILE A 566 -9.40 -8.44 13.98
CA ILE A 566 -10.12 -8.13 12.74
C ILE A 566 -9.58 -9.02 11.64
N PRO A 567 -10.33 -10.01 11.14
CA PRO A 567 -9.84 -10.89 10.09
C PRO A 567 -9.67 -10.18 8.75
N GLN A 568 -8.55 -10.48 8.06
CA GLN A 568 -8.34 -10.08 6.67
C GLN A 568 -8.10 -11.31 5.81
N ILE A 569 -8.77 -11.38 4.67
CA ILE A 569 -8.66 -12.39 3.62
C ILE A 569 -8.11 -11.70 2.38
N TYR A 570 -7.13 -12.28 1.73
CA TYR A 570 -6.62 -11.77 0.46
C TYR A 570 -7.34 -12.43 -0.71
N TYR A 571 -7.69 -11.68 -1.76
CA TYR A 571 -8.43 -12.22 -2.91
C TYR A 571 -7.79 -13.52 -3.43
N GLY A 572 -8.61 -14.52 -3.68
CA GLY A 572 -8.15 -15.85 -4.12
C GLY A 572 -7.77 -16.81 -2.98
N THR A 573 -7.65 -16.34 -1.72
CA THR A 573 -7.44 -17.24 -0.57
C THR A 573 -8.65 -18.15 -0.37
N GLU A 574 -9.86 -17.67 -0.62
CA GLU A 574 -11.12 -18.44 -0.51
C GLU A 574 -11.21 -19.62 -1.49
N ILE A 575 -10.45 -19.59 -2.58
CA ILE A 575 -10.32 -20.70 -3.54
C ILE A 575 -8.96 -21.40 -3.46
N ALA A 576 -8.24 -21.15 -2.35
CA ALA A 576 -6.92 -21.71 -2.07
C ALA A 576 -5.88 -21.45 -3.18
N MET A 577 -5.82 -20.24 -3.74
CA MET A 577 -4.70 -19.86 -4.62
C MET A 577 -3.39 -20.05 -3.88
N ALA A 578 -2.45 -20.81 -4.49
CA ALA A 578 -1.29 -21.34 -3.81
C ALA A 578 0.04 -20.97 -4.45
N GLY A 579 1.11 -21.02 -3.65
CA GLY A 579 2.51 -20.90 -4.06
C GLY A 579 2.99 -19.47 -4.35
N PRO A 580 4.31 -19.27 -4.49
CA PRO A 580 4.92 -17.96 -4.63
C PRO A 580 4.55 -17.25 -5.94
N LYS A 581 4.25 -18.00 -6.99
CA LYS A 581 3.83 -17.43 -8.28
C LYS A 581 2.44 -16.82 -8.24
N SER A 582 1.61 -17.20 -7.28
CA SER A 582 0.26 -16.68 -7.10
C SER A 582 0.18 -15.45 -6.19
N LEU A 583 1.33 -14.93 -5.70
CA LEU A 583 1.35 -13.79 -4.78
C LEU A 583 0.55 -12.61 -5.31
N ARG A 584 0.78 -12.20 -6.55
CA ARG A 584 0.03 -11.14 -7.25
C ARG A 584 -0.51 -11.63 -8.59
N ALA A 585 -0.98 -12.88 -8.63
CA ALA A 585 -1.57 -13.47 -9.83
C ALA A 585 -2.98 -12.94 -10.05
N ASP A 586 -3.42 -12.95 -11.30
CA ASP A 586 -4.79 -12.62 -11.67
C ASP A 586 -5.78 -13.59 -11.01
N PHE A 587 -6.95 -13.05 -10.61
CA PHE A 587 -8.05 -13.91 -10.20
C PHE A 587 -8.59 -14.65 -11.43
N PRO A 588 -8.71 -15.99 -11.38
CA PRO A 588 -9.12 -16.76 -12.55
C PRO A 588 -10.57 -16.43 -12.97
N GLY A 589 -10.75 -15.92 -14.16
CA GLY A 589 -12.04 -15.49 -14.70
C GLY A 589 -12.28 -13.99 -14.66
N GLY A 590 -11.28 -13.21 -14.24
CA GLY A 590 -11.36 -11.75 -14.24
C GLY A 590 -11.23 -11.12 -15.62
N TRP A 591 -10.84 -11.86 -16.64
CA TRP A 591 -10.68 -11.38 -18.01
C TRP A 591 -11.52 -12.20 -18.97
N LYS A 592 -12.03 -11.54 -20.01
CA LYS A 592 -12.91 -12.15 -21.00
C LYS A 592 -12.29 -13.36 -21.70
N GLU A 593 -10.97 -13.37 -21.89
CA GLU A 593 -10.22 -14.46 -22.53
C GLU A 593 -9.87 -15.62 -21.59
N ASP A 594 -10.17 -15.50 -20.29
CA ASP A 594 -9.86 -16.55 -19.33
C ASP A 594 -10.68 -17.82 -19.63
N LYS A 595 -9.99 -18.96 -19.63
CA LYS A 595 -10.61 -20.25 -19.89
C LYS A 595 -11.44 -20.78 -18.72
N VAL A 596 -11.17 -20.27 -17.55
CA VAL A 596 -11.79 -20.68 -16.28
C VAL A 596 -12.35 -19.44 -15.60
N ASN A 597 -13.55 -19.54 -15.04
CA ASN A 597 -14.15 -18.45 -14.27
C ASN A 597 -14.43 -18.92 -12.85
N ALA A 598 -13.49 -18.65 -11.94
CA ALA A 598 -13.59 -19.04 -10.54
C ALA A 598 -14.59 -18.21 -9.71
N PHE A 599 -15.17 -17.15 -10.26
CA PHE A 599 -16.31 -16.46 -9.65
C PHE A 599 -17.57 -17.33 -9.63
N THR A 600 -17.61 -18.39 -10.44
CA THR A 600 -18.78 -19.29 -10.55
C THR A 600 -18.43 -20.70 -10.04
N PRO A 601 -19.41 -21.43 -9.45
CA PRO A 601 -19.19 -22.83 -9.04
C PRO A 601 -18.78 -23.75 -10.19
N ALA A 602 -19.29 -23.50 -11.40
CA ALA A 602 -18.99 -24.30 -12.60
C ALA A 602 -17.54 -24.10 -13.10
N GLY A 603 -16.97 -22.93 -12.87
CA GLY A 603 -15.59 -22.64 -13.26
C GLY A 603 -14.55 -23.01 -12.22
N ARG A 604 -14.95 -23.28 -10.97
CA ARG A 604 -14.05 -23.77 -9.92
C ARG A 604 -13.86 -25.28 -10.02
N SER A 605 -12.66 -25.77 -9.71
CA SER A 605 -12.44 -27.20 -9.48
C SER A 605 -13.21 -27.68 -8.25
N GLU A 606 -13.36 -29.00 -8.08
CA GLU A 606 -13.99 -29.60 -6.89
C GLU A 606 -13.27 -29.14 -5.60
N TYR A 607 -11.93 -29.15 -5.60
CA TYR A 607 -11.11 -28.64 -4.51
C TYR A 607 -11.39 -27.15 -4.20
N GLN A 608 -11.43 -26.30 -5.20
CA GLN A 608 -11.73 -24.87 -5.03
C GLN A 608 -13.16 -24.63 -4.53
N ASN A 609 -14.13 -25.41 -5.01
CA ASN A 609 -15.51 -25.35 -4.53
C ASN A 609 -15.64 -25.78 -3.07
N GLU A 610 -14.87 -26.81 -2.65
CA GLU A 610 -14.83 -27.23 -1.26
C GLU A 610 -14.23 -26.13 -0.35
N CYS A 611 -13.14 -25.51 -0.76
CA CYS A 611 -12.51 -24.40 -0.04
C CYS A 611 -13.47 -23.20 0.07
N TRP A 612 -14.02 -22.76 -1.05
CA TRP A 612 -14.96 -21.65 -1.12
C TRP A 612 -16.19 -21.90 -0.23
N SER A 613 -16.78 -23.08 -0.33
CA SER A 613 -17.97 -23.44 0.46
C SER A 613 -17.67 -23.44 1.96
N TYR A 614 -16.51 -23.99 2.36
CA TYR A 614 -16.07 -23.98 3.76
C TYR A 614 -15.90 -22.55 4.29
N MET A 615 -15.19 -21.71 3.55
CA MET A 615 -14.94 -20.31 3.91
C MET A 615 -16.25 -19.52 3.97
N SER A 616 -17.10 -19.63 2.95
CA SER A 616 -18.38 -18.92 2.87
C SER A 616 -19.33 -19.29 4.00
N LYS A 617 -19.41 -20.57 4.39
CA LYS A 617 -20.22 -20.99 5.53
C LYS A 617 -19.74 -20.33 6.82
N LEU A 618 -18.44 -20.31 7.09
CA LEU A 618 -17.87 -19.66 8.27
C LEU A 618 -18.10 -18.15 8.26
N LEU A 619 -17.91 -17.48 7.13
CA LEU A 619 -18.09 -16.05 6.99
C LEU A 619 -19.55 -15.63 7.20
N ASN A 620 -20.48 -16.32 6.55
CA ASN A 620 -21.91 -16.01 6.68
C ASN A 620 -22.43 -16.30 8.10
N TRP A 621 -21.98 -17.39 8.74
CA TRP A 621 -22.24 -17.66 10.14
C TRP A 621 -21.67 -16.57 11.05
N ARG A 622 -20.42 -16.14 10.85
CA ARG A 622 -19.76 -15.12 11.65
C ARG A 622 -20.55 -13.80 11.67
N ARG A 623 -21.19 -13.41 10.57
CA ARG A 623 -22.05 -12.21 10.52
C ARG A 623 -23.09 -12.19 11.65
N SER A 624 -23.60 -13.35 12.09
CA SER A 624 -24.63 -13.49 13.13
C SER A 624 -24.07 -13.83 14.52
N SER A 625 -22.80 -14.23 14.65
CA SER A 625 -22.22 -14.68 15.91
C SER A 625 -21.59 -13.52 16.71
N ASN A 626 -22.28 -13.01 17.73
CA ASN A 626 -21.75 -11.97 18.59
C ASN A 626 -20.57 -12.48 19.43
N ALA A 627 -20.60 -13.73 19.86
CA ALA A 627 -19.50 -14.36 20.57
C ALA A 627 -18.15 -14.24 19.82
N VAL A 628 -18.15 -14.39 18.49
CA VAL A 628 -16.93 -14.29 17.69
C VAL A 628 -16.60 -12.84 17.33
N LYS A 629 -17.61 -12.00 17.11
CA LYS A 629 -17.40 -10.59 16.72
C LYS A 629 -16.89 -9.72 17.86
N ALA A 630 -17.39 -9.92 19.07
CA ALA A 630 -17.15 -9.04 20.20
C ALA A 630 -16.87 -9.78 21.53
N GLY A 631 -16.89 -11.11 21.53
CA GLY A 631 -16.66 -11.91 22.73
C GLY A 631 -15.18 -12.00 23.08
N LYS A 632 -14.90 -12.31 24.34
CA LYS A 632 -13.55 -12.55 24.85
C LYS A 632 -12.98 -13.87 24.34
N LEU A 633 -11.69 -13.90 24.08
CA LEU A 633 -10.92 -15.11 23.83
C LEU A 633 -10.57 -15.77 25.18
N ILE A 634 -10.99 -17.03 25.35
CA ILE A 634 -10.55 -17.91 26.45
C ILE A 634 -9.85 -19.07 25.78
N HIS A 635 -8.57 -19.31 26.07
CA HIS A 635 -7.82 -20.34 25.38
C HIS A 635 -7.02 -21.23 26.34
N TYR A 636 -6.88 -22.47 25.96
CA TYR A 636 -6.30 -23.52 26.77
C TYR A 636 -4.97 -23.99 26.17
N THR A 637 -3.96 -24.12 27.01
CA THR A 637 -2.66 -24.68 26.60
C THR A 637 -2.84 -26.03 25.92
N PRO A 638 -2.37 -26.23 24.69
CA PRO A 638 -2.20 -27.56 24.11
C PRO A 638 -1.29 -28.44 24.97
N ASP A 639 -1.53 -29.73 24.98
CA ASP A 639 -0.68 -30.72 25.66
C ASP A 639 -0.21 -31.79 24.70
N ASN A 640 0.84 -32.57 25.09
CA ASN A 640 1.42 -33.61 24.24
C ASN A 640 0.54 -34.88 24.09
N ILE A 641 -0.51 -35.03 24.88
CA ILE A 641 -1.47 -36.16 24.78
C ILE A 641 -2.54 -35.82 23.75
N SER A 642 -3.26 -34.71 23.93
CA SER A 642 -4.32 -34.30 23.02
C SER A 642 -3.79 -33.70 21.73
N LYS A 643 -2.65 -32.97 21.79
CA LYS A 643 -2.08 -32.21 20.66
C LYS A 643 -3.06 -31.22 20.01
N CYS A 644 -4.14 -30.90 20.72
CA CYS A 644 -5.20 -30.02 20.25
C CYS A 644 -5.02 -28.62 20.84
N TYR A 645 -5.27 -27.62 20.02
CA TYR A 645 -5.50 -26.25 20.50
C TYR A 645 -7.00 -26.02 20.66
N VAL A 646 -7.42 -25.77 21.90
CA VAL A 646 -8.81 -25.52 22.25
C VAL A 646 -8.92 -24.08 22.78
N TYR A 647 -9.91 -23.35 22.25
CA TYR A 647 -10.27 -22.04 22.74
C TYR A 647 -11.75 -21.78 22.57
N ALA A 648 -12.26 -20.81 23.30
CA ALA A 648 -13.62 -20.34 23.17
C ALA A 648 -13.66 -18.83 22.92
N ARG A 649 -14.70 -18.41 22.21
CA ARG A 649 -15.14 -17.02 22.13
C ARG A 649 -16.47 -16.92 22.87
N THR A 650 -16.60 -15.95 23.79
CA THR A 650 -17.83 -15.76 24.54
C THR A 650 -18.09 -14.29 24.86
N ASP A 651 -19.34 -13.86 24.66
CA ASP A 651 -19.83 -12.54 25.06
C ASP A 651 -20.58 -12.58 26.41
N GLY A 652 -20.52 -13.72 27.10
CA GLY A 652 -21.23 -13.99 28.35
C GLY A 652 -22.66 -14.51 28.16
N LYS A 653 -23.21 -14.48 26.96
CA LYS A 653 -24.50 -14.99 26.57
C LYS A 653 -24.36 -16.19 25.62
N ASP A 654 -23.62 -15.98 24.56
CA ASP A 654 -23.34 -16.99 23.55
C ASP A 654 -21.88 -17.43 23.68
N THR A 655 -21.62 -18.71 23.43
CA THR A 655 -20.26 -19.28 23.45
C THR A 655 -20.02 -20.13 22.21
N VAL A 656 -18.85 -19.95 21.61
CA VAL A 656 -18.34 -20.78 20.51
C VAL A 656 -17.08 -21.45 20.99
N LEU A 657 -17.07 -22.79 21.00
CA LEU A 657 -15.89 -23.61 21.33
C LEU A 657 -15.21 -24.05 20.04
N VAL A 658 -13.93 -23.75 19.90
CA VAL A 658 -13.11 -24.12 18.74
C VAL A 658 -12.08 -25.15 19.16
N ILE A 659 -11.97 -26.22 18.39
CA ILE A 659 -11.02 -27.31 18.62
C ILE A 659 -10.27 -27.57 17.33
N LEU A 660 -8.95 -27.39 17.35
CA LEU A 660 -8.04 -27.69 16.24
C LEU A 660 -7.17 -28.87 16.62
N ASN A 661 -7.23 -29.96 15.85
CA ASN A 661 -6.37 -31.12 16.08
C ASN A 661 -5.04 -30.96 15.33
N GLY A 662 -3.95 -30.71 16.06
CA GLY A 662 -2.59 -30.57 15.53
C GLY A 662 -1.84 -31.88 15.31
N SER A 663 -2.54 -33.01 15.17
CA SER A 663 -1.97 -34.35 15.00
C SER A 663 -2.51 -35.07 13.77
N ASP A 664 -1.67 -35.97 13.19
CA ASP A 664 -2.05 -36.82 12.07
C ASP A 664 -2.89 -38.05 12.48
N THR A 665 -3.32 -38.10 13.75
CA THR A 665 -4.18 -39.16 14.28
C THR A 665 -5.39 -38.53 14.99
N ILE A 666 -6.43 -39.35 15.19
CA ILE A 666 -7.57 -38.96 16.03
C ILE A 666 -7.08 -38.57 17.42
N ARG A 667 -7.77 -37.65 18.06
CA ARG A 667 -7.51 -37.29 19.46
C ARG A 667 -8.80 -37.37 20.27
N VAL A 668 -8.62 -37.64 21.53
CA VAL A 668 -9.70 -37.72 22.53
C VAL A 668 -9.39 -36.67 23.58
N LEU A 669 -10.35 -35.77 23.81
CA LEU A 669 -10.25 -34.67 24.74
C LEU A 669 -11.15 -34.98 25.94
N ASP A 670 -10.63 -34.79 27.13
CA ASP A 670 -11.44 -34.79 28.34
C ASP A 670 -12.25 -33.47 28.38
N GLU A 671 -13.53 -33.55 28.18
CA GLU A 671 -14.46 -32.42 28.17
C GLU A 671 -14.49 -31.67 29.49
N THR A 672 -14.20 -32.35 30.61
CA THR A 672 -14.22 -31.74 31.94
C THR A 672 -13.17 -30.63 32.09
N ARG A 673 -12.07 -30.70 31.30
CA ARG A 673 -11.07 -29.65 31.25
C ARG A 673 -11.63 -28.32 30.75
N PHE A 674 -12.70 -28.35 29.98
CA PHE A 674 -13.31 -27.19 29.35
C PHE A 674 -14.65 -26.82 30.00
N SER A 675 -14.94 -27.38 31.15
CA SER A 675 -16.20 -27.20 31.88
C SER A 675 -16.57 -25.73 32.15
N GLU A 676 -15.55 -24.85 32.32
CA GLU A 676 -15.75 -23.40 32.47
C GLU A 676 -16.53 -22.79 31.30
N VAL A 677 -16.19 -23.18 30.06
CA VAL A 677 -16.81 -22.63 28.83
C VAL A 677 -17.96 -23.51 28.32
N ILE A 678 -17.94 -24.82 28.56
CA ILE A 678 -19.02 -25.75 28.23
C ILE A 678 -20.23 -25.48 29.12
N GLY A 679 -20.02 -25.21 30.40
CA GLY A 679 -21.07 -25.01 31.38
C GLY A 679 -22.03 -26.17 31.45
N ASN A 680 -23.33 -25.92 31.32
CA ASN A 680 -24.38 -26.94 31.32
C ASN A 680 -24.76 -27.43 29.92
N ASN A 681 -24.04 -27.06 28.88
CA ASN A 681 -24.32 -27.47 27.52
C ASN A 681 -23.97 -28.95 27.30
N THR A 682 -24.97 -29.75 26.87
CA THR A 682 -24.79 -31.18 26.62
C THR A 682 -24.30 -31.46 25.20
N LYS A 683 -24.38 -30.47 24.30
CA LYS A 683 -23.95 -30.58 22.91
C LYS A 683 -23.44 -29.26 22.38
N GLY A 684 -22.58 -29.34 21.38
CA GLY A 684 -22.13 -28.23 20.54
C GLY A 684 -22.41 -28.54 19.07
N ARG A 685 -23.04 -27.60 18.35
CA ARG A 685 -23.33 -27.76 16.92
C ARG A 685 -22.17 -27.23 16.09
N ASP A 686 -21.51 -28.07 15.29
CA ASP A 686 -20.49 -27.62 14.36
C ASP A 686 -21.12 -26.80 13.23
N VAL A 687 -20.62 -25.58 13.05
CA VAL A 687 -21.21 -24.56 12.15
C VAL A 687 -21.01 -24.86 10.66
N VAL A 688 -20.05 -25.70 10.31
CA VAL A 688 -19.76 -26.04 8.91
C VAL A 688 -20.49 -27.32 8.49
N THR A 689 -20.37 -28.37 9.32
CA THR A 689 -20.98 -29.69 9.02
C THR A 689 -22.38 -29.81 9.52
N GLU A 690 -22.83 -28.94 10.43
CA GLU A 690 -24.13 -28.93 11.11
C GLU A 690 -24.36 -30.20 11.98
N VAL A 691 -23.30 -30.90 12.35
CA VAL A 691 -23.36 -32.09 13.21
C VAL A 691 -23.30 -31.66 14.67
N ASP A 692 -24.14 -32.29 15.50
CA ASP A 692 -24.09 -32.12 16.94
C ASP A 692 -23.02 -33.01 17.56
N ILE A 693 -22.12 -32.40 18.31
CA ILE A 693 -21.09 -33.09 19.10
C ILE A 693 -21.55 -33.18 20.54
N ASP A 694 -21.55 -34.38 21.10
CA ASP A 694 -21.92 -34.67 22.48
C ASP A 694 -20.78 -34.19 23.42
N LEU A 695 -21.11 -33.27 24.31
CA LEU A 695 -20.18 -32.65 25.27
C LEU A 695 -20.33 -33.23 26.70
N THR A 696 -21.14 -34.31 26.86
CA THR A 696 -21.28 -35.00 28.14
C THR A 696 -20.33 -36.17 28.31
N LYS A 697 -19.45 -36.38 27.35
CA LYS A 697 -18.42 -37.44 27.28
C LYS A 697 -17.19 -36.97 26.51
N PRO A 698 -16.09 -37.71 26.60
CA PRO A 698 -14.86 -37.35 25.89
C PRO A 698 -15.08 -37.03 24.42
N ILE A 699 -14.58 -35.85 23.99
CA ILE A 699 -14.74 -35.34 22.63
C ILE A 699 -13.73 -36.00 21.71
N ILE A 700 -14.21 -36.68 20.67
CA ILE A 700 -13.36 -37.31 19.66
C ILE A 700 -13.26 -36.37 18.47
N ILE A 701 -12.03 -36.02 18.09
CA ILE A 701 -11.76 -35.17 16.92
C ILE A 701 -10.86 -35.93 15.90
N PRO A 702 -11.26 -35.99 14.61
CA PRO A 702 -10.46 -36.61 13.56
C PRO A 702 -9.08 -35.96 13.39
N ALA A 703 -8.14 -36.71 12.78
CA ALA A 703 -6.84 -36.20 12.41
C ALA A 703 -6.93 -34.88 11.64
N ARG A 704 -6.16 -33.88 12.04
CA ARG A 704 -6.08 -32.58 11.37
C ARG A 704 -7.43 -31.87 11.17
N ALA A 705 -8.47 -32.26 11.89
CA ALA A 705 -9.78 -31.61 11.80
C ALA A 705 -9.83 -30.29 12.60
N ALA A 706 -10.81 -29.46 12.24
CA ALA A 706 -11.23 -28.28 12.98
C ALA A 706 -12.71 -28.43 13.31
N TYR A 707 -13.09 -28.22 14.57
CA TYR A 707 -14.48 -28.04 15.00
C TYR A 707 -14.72 -26.60 15.43
N VAL A 708 -15.81 -26.02 14.97
CA VAL A 708 -16.30 -24.70 15.39
C VAL A 708 -17.71 -24.90 15.93
N LEU A 709 -17.84 -25.04 17.25
CA LEU A 709 -19.02 -25.50 17.93
C LEU A 709 -19.79 -24.35 18.57
N GLU A 710 -21.01 -24.06 18.08
CA GLU A 710 -21.93 -23.20 18.84
C GLU A 710 -22.51 -23.99 20.01
N LEU A 711 -22.44 -23.40 21.22
CA LEU A 711 -22.99 -23.97 22.43
C LEU A 711 -24.39 -23.37 22.74
N GLY A 712 -25.28 -24.18 23.26
CA GLY A 712 -26.58 -23.70 23.74
C GLY A 712 -27.66 -23.47 22.68
N LYS A 713 -27.44 -23.92 21.45
CA LYS A 713 -28.44 -23.89 20.37
C LYS A 713 -29.05 -25.26 20.08
#